data_dab2be7d4a84943f0bfd0a590f07599d
#
_entry.id   dab2be7d4a84943f0bfd0a590f07599d
#
_cell.length_a   1.000
_cell.length_b   1.000
_cell.length_c   1.000
_cell.angle_alpha   90.00
_cell.angle_beta   90.00
_cell.angle_gamma   90.00
#
_symmetry.space_group_name_H-M   'P 1'
#
loop_
_entity.id
_entity.type
_entity.pdbx_description
1 polymer ?
#
loop_
_entity_poly.entity_id
_entity_poly.type
_entity_poly.pdbx_seq_one_letter_code
_entity_poly.pdbx_strand_id
1 'polypeptide(L)'
;MTTLLSMWLGYSAMLKFIPYYIYVLLLGVQASMAVHAQHVDSLRQVDIAGEASVTAWRNRSPLRGSSAGRIHWEMKQLQSLPQILGNADPLRYVQSLPTVQTSTEYDAGLHVQGCDMGQNAFMMGGATVFNPSHLLGIFSAFNASHFETLDFTALAGAAQPNRLGGVVQMRPFAIKDGGVDSLAQRERKVEGAELNVGPMSSQGTIRVRPNGKLLFVASARQAYMNLLYGKWLDFDGSPLRYSFGDYNVTLSYRPSMRHRFDLNAYFGQDRASYTEGAHLMHVRLNWLNYAAEASWRVMGKSWQLTQRLVASGYQNDFRLRQAGQKMSLPSHIRQYGYQAEWSCNSWQIGGSYSLYQILPQSPQIESSYTQIEADRQEKGVAHEANVYAGWQYGWHDGQWVLKPEGRVTYYRDVDQKSWFSISPMLTLSWQAAPQHRLGVQLSVANQYVQQTGFTSLGLPTEFWFSASRELKPQRAEGLSLLYDGQTPNNAWAFTANAYVKRLHHQKEYKDNVLDLINEAYSLNTSLLQGRGFNYGFGVQLTRQSGPVTGWVGYAFGRSLRNFPELRERSSYPANHERVHEFNLVATWQALKRVTFTCSAVFASGTPFTSADEFYLMNGYVVAQYGKHNGCHLPWYKRVDMAANVDLKQKRQRHFRHGFNVSLFNAFGFNNPLFYRLRIRRDGNFRFAPVCFLKYPLPSFSYYIKY
;
A
#
# COMPACT_ATOMS: atom_id res chain seq x y z
N MET A 1 -9.10 -38.56 -12.48
CA MET A 1 -9.41 -37.49 -13.47
C MET A 1 -10.89 -37.15 -13.57
N THR A 2 -11.79 -38.05 -13.31
CA THR A 2 -13.27 -37.87 -13.30
C THR A 2 -13.82 -37.14 -12.07
N THR A 3 -13.17 -37.22 -10.92
CA THR A 3 -13.60 -36.55 -9.68
C THR A 3 -13.26 -35.08 -9.59
N LEU A 4 -12.22 -34.59 -10.28
CA LEU A 4 -11.87 -33.17 -10.37
C LEU A 4 -12.75 -32.41 -11.37
N LEU A 5 -13.25 -33.08 -12.41
CA LEU A 5 -14.18 -32.46 -13.37
C LEU A 5 -15.57 -32.22 -12.78
N SER A 6 -16.03 -33.13 -11.89
CA SER A 6 -17.33 -32.97 -11.21
C SER A 6 -17.33 -31.85 -10.17
N MET A 7 -16.20 -31.60 -9.49
CA MET A 7 -16.04 -30.45 -8.60
C MET A 7 -15.98 -29.14 -9.38
N TRP A 8 -15.38 -29.11 -10.57
CA TRP A 8 -15.27 -27.88 -11.39
C TRP A 8 -16.59 -27.47 -12.01
N LEU A 9 -17.41 -28.43 -12.46
CA LEU A 9 -18.76 -28.17 -12.98
C LEU A 9 -19.74 -27.72 -11.88
N GLY A 10 -19.63 -28.25 -10.67
CA GLY A 10 -20.42 -27.82 -9.51
C GLY A 10 -20.10 -26.38 -9.07
N TYR A 11 -18.83 -25.98 -9.12
CA TYR A 11 -18.40 -24.61 -8.77
C TYR A 11 -18.84 -23.56 -9.80
N SER A 12 -18.79 -23.90 -11.08
CA SER A 12 -19.27 -23.00 -12.15
C SER A 12 -20.78 -22.75 -12.08
N ALA A 13 -21.56 -23.74 -11.62
CA ALA A 13 -23.00 -23.59 -11.43
C ALA A 13 -23.32 -22.71 -10.21
N MET A 14 -22.59 -22.87 -9.10
CA MET A 14 -22.81 -22.09 -7.87
C MET A 14 -22.54 -20.59 -8.08
N LEU A 15 -21.49 -20.23 -8.83
CA LEU A 15 -21.15 -18.82 -9.13
C LEU A 15 -22.09 -18.16 -10.14
N LYS A 16 -22.81 -18.93 -10.97
CA LYS A 16 -23.83 -18.38 -11.87
C LYS A 16 -25.10 -17.93 -11.14
N PHE A 17 -25.36 -18.43 -9.93
CA PHE A 17 -26.53 -18.08 -9.13
C PHE A 17 -26.31 -16.91 -8.15
N ILE A 18 -25.08 -16.46 -7.93
CA ILE A 18 -24.79 -15.32 -7.05
C ILE A 18 -25.56 -14.05 -7.45
N PRO A 19 -25.68 -13.65 -8.74
CA PRO A 19 -26.54 -12.53 -9.11
C PRO A 19 -28.02 -12.73 -8.80
N TYR A 20 -28.49 -13.97 -8.86
CA TYR A 20 -29.90 -14.30 -8.58
C TYR A 20 -30.22 -14.19 -7.07
N TYR A 21 -29.30 -14.60 -6.21
CA TYR A 21 -29.47 -14.45 -4.76
C TYR A 21 -29.44 -13.01 -4.28
N ILE A 22 -28.62 -12.15 -4.93
CA ILE A 22 -28.61 -10.71 -4.66
C ILE A 22 -29.95 -10.09 -5.07
N TYR A 23 -30.55 -10.54 -6.18
CA TYR A 23 -31.87 -10.06 -6.62
C TYR A 23 -32.99 -10.47 -5.69
N VAL A 24 -32.96 -11.70 -5.18
CA VAL A 24 -33.93 -12.22 -4.20
C VAL A 24 -33.78 -11.54 -2.85
N LEU A 25 -32.56 -11.24 -2.41
CA LEU A 25 -32.29 -10.48 -1.19
C LEU A 25 -32.78 -9.03 -1.28
N LEU A 26 -32.59 -8.39 -2.43
CA LEU A 26 -33.09 -7.03 -2.70
C LEU A 26 -34.64 -6.98 -2.76
N LEU A 27 -35.29 -7.99 -3.32
CA LEU A 27 -36.76 -8.10 -3.35
C LEU A 27 -37.35 -8.45 -1.97
N GLY A 28 -36.66 -9.26 -1.17
CA GLY A 28 -37.07 -9.58 0.21
C GLY A 28 -37.01 -8.37 1.15
N VAL A 29 -36.08 -7.44 0.90
CA VAL A 29 -35.94 -6.19 1.68
C VAL A 29 -37.07 -5.19 1.36
N GLN A 30 -37.61 -5.19 0.14
CA GLN A 30 -38.74 -4.31 -0.22
C GLN A 30 -40.07 -4.71 0.46
N ALA A 31 -40.23 -5.99 0.81
CA ALA A 31 -41.48 -6.49 1.44
C ALA A 31 -41.55 -6.22 2.96
N SER A 32 -40.43 -5.93 3.62
CA SER A 32 -40.39 -5.69 5.08
C SER A 32 -40.23 -4.22 5.48
N MET A 33 -40.23 -3.28 4.55
CA MET A 33 -40.07 -1.84 4.82
C MET A 33 -41.30 -1.09 5.37
N ALA A 34 -42.36 -1.79 5.80
CA ALA A 34 -43.58 -1.17 6.28
C ALA A 34 -43.75 -1.18 7.82
N VAL A 35 -42.69 -1.29 8.62
CA VAL A 35 -42.81 -1.25 10.10
C VAL A 35 -41.76 -0.33 10.72
N HIS A 36 -42.26 0.81 11.23
CA HIS A 36 -41.71 1.68 12.29
C HIS A 36 -40.23 2.06 12.25
N ALA A 37 -39.98 3.25 11.74
CA ALA A 37 -38.78 4.03 12.03
C ALA A 37 -38.88 4.58 13.47
N GLN A 38 -38.35 3.88 14.46
CA GLN A 38 -37.97 4.46 15.73
C GLN A 38 -36.57 5.06 15.65
N HIS A 39 -36.45 6.30 16.10
CA HIS A 39 -35.20 7.02 16.25
C HIS A 39 -34.18 6.18 17.01
N VAL A 40 -33.17 5.74 16.35
CA VAL A 40 -31.91 5.30 16.97
C VAL A 40 -31.00 6.51 16.98
N ASP A 41 -30.82 7.07 18.16
CA ASP A 41 -29.77 8.08 18.40
C ASP A 41 -28.44 7.58 17.82
N SER A 42 -27.80 8.45 17.05
CA SER A 42 -26.50 8.27 16.45
C SER A 42 -25.60 7.46 17.37
N LEU A 43 -25.13 6.31 16.90
CA LEU A 43 -23.91 5.72 17.43
C LEU A 43 -22.82 6.79 17.31
N ARG A 44 -22.72 7.64 18.34
CA ARG A 44 -21.53 8.45 18.56
C ARG A 44 -20.37 7.50 18.43
N GLN A 45 -19.49 7.76 17.50
CA GLN A 45 -18.09 7.40 17.64
C GLN A 45 -17.74 7.84 19.06
N VAL A 46 -17.68 6.92 20.00
CA VAL A 46 -17.24 7.20 21.36
C VAL A 46 -15.74 7.46 21.20
N ASP A 47 -15.42 8.70 20.88
CA ASP A 47 -14.14 9.27 21.26
C ASP A 47 -14.15 9.22 22.79
N ILE A 48 -13.47 8.23 23.34
CA ILE A 48 -13.13 8.20 24.76
C ILE A 48 -12.08 9.29 24.96
N ALA A 49 -12.53 10.54 24.86
CA ALA A 49 -11.80 11.70 25.31
C ALA A 49 -12.18 11.92 26.76
N GLY A 50 -11.27 11.66 27.66
CA GLY A 50 -11.39 12.03 29.04
C GLY A 50 -11.08 10.91 30.02
N GLU A 51 -9.97 10.21 29.86
CA GLU A 51 -9.33 9.62 31.01
C GLU A 51 -8.33 10.61 31.59
N ALA A 52 -8.62 11.05 32.82
CA ALA A 52 -7.64 11.68 33.69
C ALA A 52 -6.35 10.88 33.60
N SER A 53 -5.24 11.56 33.42
CA SER A 53 -3.91 10.98 33.33
C SER A 53 -3.55 10.32 34.65
N VAL A 54 -4.01 9.12 34.87
CA VAL A 54 -3.31 8.22 35.77
C VAL A 54 -2.04 7.84 35.04
N THR A 55 -0.93 8.33 35.53
CA THR A 55 0.43 8.01 35.11
C THR A 55 0.74 6.54 35.39
N ALA A 56 -0.04 5.65 34.81
CA ALA A 56 0.28 4.24 34.76
C ALA A 56 1.01 4.01 33.42
N TRP A 57 2.23 3.56 33.53
CA TRP A 57 3.11 3.01 32.53
C TRP A 57 2.44 1.88 31.75
N ARG A 58 1.49 2.20 30.89
CA ARG A 58 0.81 1.22 30.04
C ARG A 58 1.17 1.47 28.60
N ASN A 59 2.14 0.68 28.13
CA ASN A 59 2.36 0.52 26.72
C ASN A 59 1.05 0.00 26.09
N ARG A 60 0.62 0.57 24.97
CA ARG A 60 -0.61 0.18 24.26
C ARG A 60 -0.25 -0.28 22.86
N SER A 61 -0.86 -1.36 22.40
CA SER A 61 -0.68 -1.80 21.02
C SER A 61 -1.23 -0.77 20.04
N PRO A 62 -0.51 -0.49 18.93
CA PRO A 62 -1.01 0.38 17.86
C PRO A 62 -2.29 -0.14 17.20
N LEU A 63 -2.57 -1.45 17.29
CA LEU A 63 -3.78 -2.06 16.74
C LEU A 63 -5.03 -1.94 17.62
N ARG A 64 -4.95 -1.25 18.75
CA ARG A 64 -6.11 -1.06 19.62
C ARG A 64 -7.22 -0.30 18.87
N GLY A 65 -8.44 -0.84 18.89
CA GLY A 65 -9.61 -0.29 18.19
C GLY A 65 -9.69 -0.65 16.71
N SER A 66 -8.72 -1.39 16.19
CA SER A 66 -8.78 -1.94 14.83
C SER A 66 -9.65 -3.18 14.75
N SER A 67 -10.16 -3.48 13.57
CA SER A 67 -10.96 -4.67 13.26
C SER A 67 -10.40 -5.41 12.05
N ALA A 68 -10.84 -6.65 11.79
CA ALA A 68 -10.33 -7.46 10.69
C ALA A 68 -10.49 -6.83 9.30
N GLY A 69 -11.50 -5.99 9.11
CA GLY A 69 -11.72 -5.29 7.83
C GLY A 69 -11.16 -3.87 7.78
N ARG A 70 -10.79 -3.30 8.93
CA ARG A 70 -10.31 -1.92 9.02
C ARG A 70 -9.30 -1.80 10.15
N ILE A 71 -8.15 -1.26 9.85
CA ILE A 71 -7.09 -0.96 10.80
C ILE A 71 -6.99 0.56 10.95
N HIS A 72 -6.91 1.02 12.19
CA HIS A 72 -6.70 2.41 12.54
C HIS A 72 -5.48 2.51 13.45
N TRP A 73 -4.46 3.27 13.02
CA TRP A 73 -3.23 3.50 13.77
C TRP A 73 -3.02 4.97 14.08
N GLU A 74 -2.72 5.27 15.33
CA GLU A 74 -2.12 6.55 15.70
C GLU A 74 -0.62 6.51 15.39
N MET A 75 -0.12 7.48 14.64
CA MET A 75 1.30 7.51 14.20
C MET A 75 2.28 7.60 15.36
N LYS A 76 1.87 8.19 16.50
CA LYS A 76 2.69 8.20 17.73
C LYS A 76 3.04 6.79 18.23
N GLN A 77 2.14 5.84 18.06
CA GLN A 77 2.35 4.46 18.49
C GLN A 77 3.31 3.73 17.58
N LEU A 78 3.32 4.04 16.27
CA LEU A 78 4.26 3.47 15.30
C LEU A 78 5.70 3.89 15.56
N GLN A 79 5.94 5.06 16.13
CA GLN A 79 7.28 5.52 16.46
C GLN A 79 7.97 4.69 17.54
N SER A 80 7.23 3.90 18.33
CA SER A 80 7.77 2.99 19.33
C SER A 80 8.15 1.61 18.77
N LEU A 81 7.75 1.31 17.53
CA LEU A 81 8.01 0.04 16.86
C LEU A 81 9.43 0.01 16.23
N PRO A 82 9.93 -1.16 15.77
CA PRO A 82 11.25 -1.27 15.16
C PRO A 82 11.39 -0.29 13.99
N GLN A 83 12.40 0.56 14.04
CA GLN A 83 12.68 1.53 13.00
C GLN A 83 13.66 0.93 12.00
N ILE A 84 13.33 1.00 10.72
CA ILE A 84 14.23 0.55 9.67
C ILE A 84 15.21 1.67 9.39
N LEU A 85 16.50 1.39 9.62
CA LEU A 85 17.58 2.33 9.35
C LEU A 85 17.33 3.74 9.96
N GLY A 86 16.74 3.76 11.17
CA GLY A 86 16.44 4.97 11.90
C GLY A 86 15.15 5.69 11.51
N ASN A 87 14.34 5.09 10.63
CA ASN A 87 13.07 5.66 10.20
C ASN A 87 11.89 4.78 10.60
N ALA A 88 10.87 5.36 11.21
CA ALA A 88 9.57 4.70 11.40
C ALA A 88 8.84 4.65 10.05
N ASP A 89 8.55 3.45 9.56
CA ASP A 89 7.92 3.23 8.27
C ASP A 89 6.50 2.67 8.42
N PRO A 90 5.44 3.48 8.18
CA PRO A 90 4.06 3.04 8.35
C PRO A 90 3.67 1.88 7.45
N LEU A 91 4.14 1.82 6.21
CA LEU A 91 3.76 0.77 5.28
C LEU A 91 4.34 -0.59 5.67
N ARG A 92 5.53 -0.62 6.29
CA ARG A 92 6.13 -1.88 6.78
C ARG A 92 5.28 -2.55 7.85
N TYR A 93 4.54 -1.77 8.65
CA TYR A 93 3.62 -2.36 9.62
C TYR A 93 2.30 -2.82 8.98
N VAL A 94 1.82 -2.12 7.95
CA VAL A 94 0.70 -2.63 7.13
C VAL A 94 1.06 -3.97 6.49
N GLN A 95 2.30 -4.14 6.03
CA GLN A 95 2.82 -5.40 5.50
C GLN A 95 2.84 -6.55 6.52
N SER A 96 2.85 -6.28 7.83
CA SER A 96 2.80 -7.31 8.87
C SER A 96 1.38 -7.81 9.21
N LEU A 97 0.35 -7.30 8.51
CA LEU A 97 -1.05 -7.70 8.73
C LEU A 97 -1.36 -8.99 7.94
N PRO A 98 -2.15 -9.93 8.52
CA PRO A 98 -2.41 -11.23 7.90
C PRO A 98 -3.18 -11.19 6.57
N THR A 99 -3.78 -10.06 6.20
CA THR A 99 -4.49 -9.87 4.93
C THR A 99 -3.62 -9.25 3.83
N VAL A 100 -2.35 -8.96 4.17
CA VAL A 100 -1.39 -8.26 3.31
C VAL A 100 -0.15 -9.13 3.17
N GLN A 101 0.25 -9.44 1.97
CA GLN A 101 1.47 -10.18 1.66
C GLN A 101 2.50 -9.24 1.03
N THR A 102 3.77 -9.61 1.15
CA THR A 102 4.90 -8.92 0.52
C THR A 102 5.71 -9.91 -0.29
N SER A 103 6.15 -9.53 -1.49
CA SER A 103 6.91 -10.45 -2.33
C SER A 103 8.37 -10.56 -1.89
N THR A 104 9.03 -9.44 -1.57
CA THR A 104 10.42 -9.36 -1.16
C THR A 104 10.64 -8.24 -0.14
N GLU A 105 11.84 -8.11 0.39
CA GLU A 105 12.23 -6.98 1.26
C GLU A 105 12.37 -5.66 0.50
N TYR A 106 12.48 -5.73 -0.84
CA TYR A 106 12.59 -4.60 -1.76
C TYR A 106 11.26 -4.26 -2.43
N ASP A 107 10.19 -4.91 -2.02
CA ASP A 107 8.85 -4.63 -2.48
C ASP A 107 8.13 -3.81 -1.42
N ALA A 108 7.95 -2.50 -1.69
CA ALA A 108 7.06 -1.68 -0.89
C ALA A 108 5.60 -1.98 -1.18
N GLY A 109 5.35 -2.87 -2.14
CA GLY A 109 4.02 -3.29 -2.54
C GLY A 109 3.27 -3.94 -1.39
N LEU A 110 1.98 -3.67 -1.38
CA LEU A 110 1.02 -4.37 -0.56
C LEU A 110 0.22 -5.28 -1.48
N HIS A 111 0.29 -6.59 -1.24
CA HIS A 111 -0.53 -7.55 -1.96
C HIS A 111 -1.75 -7.92 -1.10
N VAL A 112 -2.73 -7.00 -1.08
CA VAL A 112 -3.92 -7.12 -0.24
C VAL A 112 -4.85 -8.17 -0.82
N GLN A 113 -5.06 -9.27 -0.08
CA GLN A 113 -5.89 -10.40 -0.52
C GLN A 113 -5.47 -10.91 -1.92
N GLY A 114 -4.15 -10.99 -2.17
CA GLY A 114 -3.57 -11.47 -3.42
C GLY A 114 -3.73 -10.56 -4.63
N CYS A 115 -4.09 -9.29 -4.43
CA CYS A 115 -4.09 -8.27 -5.49
C CYS A 115 -2.68 -7.79 -5.80
N ASP A 116 -2.44 -7.33 -7.04
CA ASP A 116 -1.17 -6.73 -7.42
C ASP A 116 -1.00 -5.33 -6.77
N MET A 117 0.23 -4.83 -6.68
CA MET A 117 0.54 -3.55 -6.04
C MET A 117 -0.29 -2.40 -6.61
N GLY A 118 -0.38 -2.27 -7.94
CA GLY A 118 -1.14 -1.22 -8.63
C GLY A 118 -2.66 -1.32 -8.49
N GLN A 119 -3.15 -2.40 -7.87
CA GLN A 119 -4.56 -2.61 -7.56
C GLN A 119 -4.95 -2.07 -6.19
N ASN A 120 -4.01 -1.54 -5.41
CA ASN A 120 -4.25 -0.86 -4.14
C ASN A 120 -4.18 0.66 -4.30
N ALA A 121 -4.78 1.38 -3.37
CA ALA A 121 -4.67 2.83 -3.31
C ALA A 121 -3.83 3.27 -2.11
N PHE A 122 -2.94 4.23 -2.35
CA PHE A 122 -2.19 4.93 -1.32
C PHE A 122 -2.60 6.40 -1.36
N MET A 123 -3.04 6.95 -0.24
CA MET A 123 -3.62 8.29 -0.19
C MET A 123 -3.00 9.12 0.92
N MET A 124 -2.82 10.41 0.63
CA MET A 124 -2.55 11.44 1.61
C MET A 124 -3.75 12.40 1.64
N GLY A 125 -4.48 12.42 2.74
CA GLY A 125 -5.78 13.10 2.77
C GLY A 125 -6.71 12.51 1.70
N GLY A 126 -7.11 13.31 0.70
CA GLY A 126 -7.91 12.89 -0.46
C GLY A 126 -7.11 12.66 -1.74
N ALA A 127 -5.80 12.94 -1.75
CA ALA A 127 -4.95 12.88 -2.93
C ALA A 127 -4.26 11.51 -3.06
N THR A 128 -4.17 10.96 -4.27
CA THR A 128 -3.50 9.69 -4.57
C THR A 128 -1.97 9.88 -4.59
N VAL A 129 -1.24 8.98 -3.93
CA VAL A 129 0.21 8.84 -4.06
C VAL A 129 0.47 7.65 -4.97
N PHE A 130 0.86 7.89 -6.23
CA PHE A 130 0.97 6.83 -7.25
C PHE A 130 2.11 5.86 -7.01
N ASN A 131 3.24 6.32 -6.46
CA ASN A 131 4.32 5.46 -6.01
C ASN A 131 4.57 5.69 -4.52
N PRO A 132 4.23 4.73 -3.64
CA PRO A 132 4.34 4.91 -2.20
C PRO A 132 5.74 4.63 -1.64
N SER A 133 6.78 4.49 -2.47
CA SER A 133 8.07 3.95 -2.04
C SER A 133 9.30 4.68 -2.58
N HIS A 134 10.38 4.56 -1.81
CA HIS A 134 11.74 4.95 -2.15
C HIS A 134 12.68 3.74 -2.10
N LEU A 135 13.85 3.86 -2.70
CA LEU A 135 14.94 2.88 -2.67
C LEU A 135 14.44 1.46 -2.81
N LEU A 136 13.95 1.12 -4.00
CA LEU A 136 13.52 -0.25 -4.30
C LEU A 136 12.54 -0.80 -3.25
N GLY A 137 11.68 0.05 -2.68
CA GLY A 137 10.71 -0.38 -1.68
C GLY A 137 11.21 -0.51 -0.23
N ILE A 138 12.46 -0.18 0.08
CA ILE A 138 12.99 -0.26 1.45
C ILE A 138 12.33 0.79 2.36
N PHE A 139 12.06 1.99 1.85
CA PHE A 139 11.40 3.07 2.59
C PHE A 139 10.08 3.47 1.94
N SER A 140 9.07 3.77 2.75
CA SER A 140 7.86 4.39 2.24
C SER A 140 8.04 5.88 1.96
N ALA A 141 7.23 6.40 1.05
CA ALA A 141 7.14 7.84 0.75
C ALA A 141 6.50 8.66 1.90
N PHE A 142 6.04 8.01 2.96
CA PHE A 142 5.32 8.66 4.05
C PHE A 142 6.24 8.92 5.25
N ASN A 143 6.43 10.19 5.57
CA ASN A 143 7.10 10.60 6.81
C ASN A 143 6.12 10.46 8.00
N ALA A 144 6.33 9.44 8.84
CA ALA A 144 5.45 9.13 9.97
C ALA A 144 5.19 10.31 10.92
N SER A 145 6.14 11.25 11.08
CA SER A 145 5.99 12.39 11.98
C SER A 145 5.08 13.50 11.44
N HIS A 146 4.77 13.48 10.13
CA HIS A 146 3.87 14.46 9.49
C HIS A 146 2.39 14.11 9.64
N PHE A 147 2.06 12.84 9.84
CA PHE A 147 0.68 12.35 9.88
C PHE A 147 0.20 12.10 11.30
N GLU A 148 -1.11 12.28 11.53
CA GLU A 148 -1.76 11.97 12.81
C GLU A 148 -2.14 10.50 12.88
N THR A 149 -2.79 9.99 11.82
CA THR A 149 -3.27 8.60 11.76
C THR A 149 -3.03 7.96 10.40
N LEU A 150 -3.00 6.62 10.41
CA LEU A 150 -3.10 5.77 9.24
C LEU A 150 -4.37 4.94 9.35
N ASP A 151 -5.19 4.98 8.30
CA ASP A 151 -6.32 4.06 8.12
C ASP A 151 -5.98 3.07 6.99
N PHE A 152 -6.21 1.79 7.23
CA PHE A 152 -6.11 0.74 6.23
C PHE A 152 -7.44 0.01 6.11
N THR A 153 -7.89 -0.25 4.88
CA THR A 153 -9.04 -1.11 4.59
C THR A 153 -8.65 -2.13 3.53
N ALA A 154 -9.05 -3.39 3.71
CA ALA A 154 -8.72 -4.47 2.78
C ALA A 154 -9.55 -4.41 1.47
N LEU A 155 -10.64 -3.65 1.46
CA LEU A 155 -11.48 -3.39 0.29
C LEU A 155 -11.71 -1.88 0.15
N ALA A 156 -11.67 -1.37 -1.07
CA ALA A 156 -12.00 0.03 -1.37
C ALA A 156 -13.51 0.26 -1.26
N GLY A 157 -13.93 1.19 -0.37
CA GLY A 157 -15.31 1.62 -0.23
C GLY A 157 -15.80 2.49 -1.41
N ALA A 158 -17.10 2.77 -1.46
CA ALA A 158 -17.69 3.49 -2.59
C ALA A 158 -17.16 4.92 -2.77
N ALA A 159 -16.75 5.59 -1.70
CA ALA A 159 -16.15 6.93 -1.72
C ALA A 159 -14.64 6.96 -2.01
N GLN A 160 -13.99 5.80 -2.05
CA GLN A 160 -12.54 5.66 -2.25
C GLN A 160 -12.20 5.48 -3.73
N PRO A 161 -10.94 5.60 -4.18
CA PRO A 161 -10.57 5.39 -5.58
C PRO A 161 -10.97 4.03 -6.15
N ASN A 162 -11.18 3.96 -7.46
CA ASN A 162 -11.45 2.72 -8.19
C ASN A 162 -10.22 1.79 -8.16
N ARG A 163 -10.17 0.88 -7.18
CA ARG A 163 -9.11 -0.13 -6.99
C ARG A 163 -9.72 -1.48 -6.62
N LEU A 164 -9.04 -2.56 -6.99
CA LEU A 164 -9.51 -3.93 -6.75
C LEU A 164 -9.11 -4.45 -5.37
N GLY A 165 -8.07 -3.88 -4.78
CA GLY A 165 -7.50 -4.25 -3.50
C GLY A 165 -7.82 -3.27 -2.37
N GLY A 166 -6.85 -3.12 -1.46
CA GLY A 166 -6.99 -2.29 -0.28
C GLY A 166 -6.68 -0.81 -0.49
N VAL A 167 -6.99 -0.03 0.54
CA VAL A 167 -6.69 1.40 0.60
C VAL A 167 -5.92 1.70 1.88
N VAL A 168 -4.77 2.35 1.72
CA VAL A 168 -3.99 2.95 2.79
C VAL A 168 -4.19 4.46 2.74
N GLN A 169 -4.72 5.03 3.79
CA GLN A 169 -4.96 6.47 3.87
C GLN A 169 -4.16 7.07 5.03
N MET A 170 -3.22 7.93 4.69
CA MET A 170 -2.50 8.76 5.64
C MET A 170 -3.28 10.04 5.89
N ARG A 171 -3.63 10.32 7.15
CA ARG A 171 -4.32 11.55 7.53
C ARG A 171 -3.34 12.52 8.17
N PRO A 172 -3.09 13.68 7.53
CA PRO A 172 -2.30 14.75 8.13
C PRO A 172 -2.97 15.31 9.38
N PHE A 173 -2.20 15.97 10.22
CA PHE A 173 -2.74 16.71 11.36
C PHE A 173 -3.72 17.78 10.90
N ALA A 174 -4.85 17.91 11.61
CA ALA A 174 -5.84 18.94 11.34
C ALA A 174 -6.45 19.45 12.66
N ILE A 175 -7.10 20.61 12.59
CA ILE A 175 -7.88 21.11 13.73
C ILE A 175 -9.10 20.21 13.91
N LYS A 176 -9.26 19.62 15.11
CA LYS A 176 -10.33 18.65 15.41
C LYS A 176 -11.72 19.27 15.34
N ASP A 177 -12.67 18.49 14.84
CA ASP A 177 -14.08 18.86 14.79
C ASP A 177 -14.72 18.57 16.15
N GLY A 178 -15.51 19.51 16.72
CA GLY A 178 -16.33 19.29 17.91
C GLY A 178 -15.62 19.33 19.27
N GLY A 179 -14.32 19.52 19.32
CA GLY A 179 -13.64 19.80 20.59
C GLY A 179 -13.94 21.20 21.05
N VAL A 180 -14.64 21.38 22.17
CA VAL A 180 -14.37 22.48 23.08
C VAL A 180 -12.99 22.17 23.69
N ASP A 181 -11.98 22.11 22.85
CA ASP A 181 -10.65 22.43 23.29
C ASP A 181 -10.81 23.86 23.77
N SER A 182 -10.84 23.98 25.05
CA SER A 182 -10.84 25.25 25.72
C SER A 182 -9.98 26.21 24.92
N LEU A 183 -10.64 27.04 24.11
CA LEU A 183 -10.01 28.11 23.33
C LEU A 183 -9.17 29.00 24.23
N ALA A 184 -9.28 28.82 25.53
CA ALA A 184 -8.56 29.46 26.62
C ALA A 184 -7.24 28.79 27.02
N GLN A 185 -6.89 27.61 26.51
CA GLN A 185 -5.75 26.87 27.03
C GLN A 185 -4.64 26.68 26.00
N ARG A 186 -4.08 27.70 25.40
CA ARG A 186 -2.65 27.61 24.99
C ARG A 186 -2.12 28.85 24.28
N GLU A 187 -1.40 29.62 25.02
CA GLU A 187 -0.43 30.61 24.53
C GLU A 187 0.80 29.98 23.81
N ARG A 188 0.83 28.66 23.63
CA ARG A 188 1.97 27.99 22.99
C ARG A 188 1.84 28.01 21.47
N LYS A 189 2.61 28.86 20.84
CA LYS A 189 2.70 28.97 19.37
C LYS A 189 3.26 27.68 18.70
N VAL A 190 4.16 26.94 19.38
CA VAL A 190 4.72 25.69 18.88
C VAL A 190 4.09 24.52 19.64
N GLU A 191 3.35 23.64 18.95
CA GLU A 191 2.72 22.45 19.52
C GLU A 191 3.64 21.23 19.55
N GLY A 192 4.61 21.18 18.65
CA GLY A 192 5.59 20.11 18.58
C GLY A 192 6.66 20.38 17.54
N ALA A 193 7.84 19.90 17.82
CA ALA A 193 8.93 19.83 16.87
C ALA A 193 9.65 18.50 17.07
N GLU A 194 10.01 17.86 15.99
CA GLU A 194 10.74 16.59 16.00
C GLU A 194 11.90 16.67 15.02
N LEU A 195 13.09 16.28 15.47
CA LEU A 195 14.27 16.09 14.65
C LEU A 195 14.81 14.70 14.90
N ASN A 196 15.03 13.92 13.86
CA ASN A 196 15.67 12.62 13.90
C ASN A 196 16.86 12.63 12.93
N VAL A 197 18.04 12.37 13.44
CA VAL A 197 19.29 12.34 12.68
C VAL A 197 19.86 10.93 12.73
N GLY A 198 19.91 10.27 11.60
CA GLY A 198 20.48 8.93 11.42
C GLY A 198 21.59 8.93 10.37
N PRO A 199 22.32 7.82 10.23
CA PRO A 199 23.45 7.73 9.32
C PRO A 199 23.03 7.65 7.83
N MET A 200 21.77 7.28 7.54
CA MET A 200 21.27 7.13 6.18
C MET A 200 20.39 8.30 5.74
N SER A 201 19.65 8.87 6.68
CA SER A 201 18.75 10.01 6.43
C SER A 201 18.53 10.81 7.69
N SER A 202 18.17 12.07 7.52
CA SER A 202 17.64 12.92 8.59
C SER A 202 16.24 13.37 8.23
N GLN A 203 15.40 13.52 9.25
CA GLN A 203 14.04 14.03 9.09
C GLN A 203 13.73 15.04 10.19
N GLY A 204 12.99 16.08 9.83
CA GLY A 204 12.50 17.09 10.75
C GLY A 204 11.02 17.37 10.52
N THR A 205 10.31 17.64 11.60
CA THR A 205 8.89 18.06 11.55
C THR A 205 8.68 19.17 12.56
N ILE A 206 7.98 20.21 12.14
CA ILE A 206 7.53 21.27 13.02
C ILE A 206 6.02 21.43 12.93
N ARG A 207 5.38 21.64 14.07
CA ARG A 207 3.95 21.85 14.20
C ARG A 207 3.69 23.13 15.00
N VAL A 208 3.06 24.08 14.36
CA VAL A 208 2.83 25.44 14.90
C VAL A 208 1.35 25.75 14.89
N ARG A 209 0.82 26.20 16.00
CA ARG A 209 -0.54 26.71 16.14
C ARG A 209 -0.49 28.17 16.66
N PRO A 210 -0.42 29.14 15.76
CA PRO A 210 -0.32 30.56 16.16
C PRO A 210 -1.53 31.03 16.99
N ASN A 211 -2.69 30.44 16.73
CA ASN A 211 -3.95 30.67 17.44
C ASN A 211 -4.85 29.43 17.37
N GLY A 212 -6.00 29.44 18.06
CA GLY A 212 -6.95 28.31 18.06
C GLY A 212 -7.56 27.97 16.69
N LYS A 213 -7.43 28.84 15.69
CA LYS A 213 -8.06 28.70 14.37
C LYS A 213 -7.11 28.25 13.26
N LEU A 214 -5.79 28.26 13.50
CA LEU A 214 -4.78 27.98 12.48
C LEU A 214 -3.77 26.97 12.99
N LEU A 215 -3.56 25.90 12.23
CA LEU A 215 -2.50 24.90 12.43
C LEU A 215 -1.65 24.80 11.18
N PHE A 216 -0.34 24.86 11.34
CA PHE A 216 0.66 24.66 10.30
C PHE A 216 1.57 23.51 10.69
N VAL A 217 1.79 22.57 9.76
CA VAL A 217 2.74 21.45 9.92
C VAL A 217 3.64 21.41 8.69
N ALA A 218 4.94 21.37 8.91
CA ALA A 218 5.91 21.17 7.85
C ALA A 218 6.86 20.04 8.23
N SER A 219 7.20 19.18 7.29
CA SER A 219 8.21 18.16 7.48
C SER A 219 9.08 17.96 6.25
N ALA A 220 10.34 17.62 6.51
CA ALA A 220 11.31 17.29 5.47
C ALA A 220 12.08 16.03 5.90
N ARG A 221 12.37 15.17 4.94
CA ARG A 221 13.27 14.03 5.09
C ARG A 221 14.24 14.04 3.92
N GLN A 222 15.54 13.89 4.21
CA GLN A 222 16.58 13.83 3.20
C GLN A 222 17.49 12.63 3.46
N ALA A 223 17.63 11.75 2.48
CA ALA A 223 18.58 10.66 2.50
C ALA A 223 19.92 11.08 1.88
N TYR A 224 21.00 10.64 2.53
CA TYR A 224 22.38 10.89 2.11
C TYR A 224 23.23 9.61 2.23
N MET A 225 22.64 8.48 1.87
CA MET A 225 23.25 7.15 2.00
C MET A 225 24.62 7.04 1.38
N ASN A 226 24.87 7.71 0.26
CA ASN A 226 26.16 7.69 -0.43
C ASN A 226 27.31 8.27 0.41
N LEU A 227 27.00 9.14 1.39
CA LEU A 227 28.03 9.79 2.20
C LEU A 227 28.74 8.79 3.12
N LEU A 228 28.00 7.90 3.77
CA LEU A 228 28.54 6.94 4.74
C LEU A 228 28.59 5.51 4.21
N TYR A 229 27.61 5.12 3.41
CA TYR A 229 27.42 3.74 2.95
C TYR A 229 27.77 3.53 1.48
N GLY A 230 28.28 4.55 0.76
CA GLY A 230 28.56 4.46 -0.67
C GLY A 230 29.52 3.34 -1.07
N LYS A 231 30.45 2.95 -0.18
CA LYS A 231 31.37 1.82 -0.39
C LYS A 231 30.72 0.45 -0.15
N TRP A 232 29.60 0.40 0.62
CA TRP A 232 28.89 -0.84 0.94
C TRP A 232 27.65 -1.05 0.08
N LEU A 233 27.19 0.01 -0.58
CA LEU A 233 26.14 -0.06 -1.60
C LEU A 233 26.77 -0.51 -2.92
N ASP A 234 27.08 -1.77 -2.97
CA ASP A 234 27.72 -2.43 -4.10
C ASP A 234 26.75 -3.45 -4.70
N PHE A 235 26.53 -3.38 -5.98
CA PHE A 235 25.76 -4.33 -6.73
C PHE A 235 26.67 -5.07 -7.70
N ASP A 236 27.01 -6.31 -7.37
CA ASP A 236 27.87 -7.20 -8.16
C ASP A 236 29.26 -6.57 -8.52
N GLY A 237 29.90 -5.91 -7.53
CA GLY A 237 31.20 -5.26 -7.69
C GLY A 237 31.18 -3.84 -8.24
N SER A 238 29.98 -3.26 -8.41
CA SER A 238 29.79 -1.92 -8.98
C SER A 238 28.99 -1.00 -8.04
N PRO A 239 29.45 0.24 -7.82
CA PRO A 239 28.85 1.13 -6.84
C PRO A 239 27.45 1.60 -7.27
N LEU A 240 26.47 1.41 -6.40
CA LEU A 240 25.15 2.00 -6.51
C LEU A 240 25.13 3.35 -5.77
N ARG A 241 24.84 4.44 -6.47
CA ARG A 241 24.59 5.75 -5.87
C ARG A 241 23.08 5.98 -5.77
N TYR A 242 22.62 6.35 -4.59
CA TYR A 242 21.20 6.59 -4.34
C TYR A 242 20.98 7.73 -3.36
N SER A 243 19.99 8.58 -3.66
CA SER A 243 19.51 9.63 -2.76
C SER A 243 18.02 9.87 -2.97
N PHE A 244 17.31 10.27 -1.91
CA PHE A 244 15.93 10.72 -1.99
C PHE A 244 15.64 11.86 -1.02
N GLY A 245 14.58 12.59 -1.30
CA GLY A 245 14.05 13.61 -0.40
C GLY A 245 12.54 13.68 -0.44
N ASP A 246 11.93 13.93 0.72
CA ASP A 246 10.48 14.10 0.93
C ASP A 246 10.19 15.40 1.64
N TYR A 247 9.18 16.09 1.17
CA TYR A 247 8.73 17.36 1.72
C TYR A 247 7.21 17.34 1.86
N ASN A 248 6.71 17.66 3.05
CA ASN A 248 5.28 17.70 3.32
C ASN A 248 4.91 19.02 3.98
N VAL A 249 3.77 19.58 3.60
CA VAL A 249 3.19 20.76 4.21
C VAL A 249 1.70 20.53 4.43
N THR A 250 1.22 20.88 5.61
CA THR A 250 -0.20 20.90 5.96
C THR A 250 -0.55 22.25 6.58
N LEU A 251 -1.64 22.84 6.10
CA LEU A 251 -2.26 24.02 6.67
C LEU A 251 -3.72 23.68 6.95
N SER A 252 -4.15 23.80 8.21
CA SER A 252 -5.55 23.65 8.61
C SER A 252 -6.05 24.94 9.22
N TYR A 253 -7.11 25.51 8.64
CA TYR A 253 -7.72 26.75 9.07
C TYR A 253 -9.20 26.58 9.39
N ARG A 254 -9.59 26.90 10.62
CA ARG A 254 -10.97 26.78 11.12
C ARG A 254 -11.47 28.15 11.59
N PRO A 255 -12.02 28.97 10.70
CA PRO A 255 -12.52 30.30 11.07
C PRO A 255 -13.70 30.25 12.03
N SER A 256 -14.53 29.20 11.95
CA SER A 256 -15.71 28.99 12.77
C SER A 256 -15.95 27.51 13.08
N MET A 257 -16.89 27.21 13.97
CA MET A 257 -17.28 25.81 14.26
C MET A 257 -17.90 25.09 13.05
N ARG A 258 -18.39 25.84 12.05
CA ARG A 258 -19.06 25.30 10.86
C ARG A 258 -18.10 25.09 9.68
N HIS A 259 -17.00 25.82 9.62
CA HIS A 259 -16.13 25.81 8.44
C HIS A 259 -14.71 25.41 8.80
N ARG A 260 -14.14 24.47 8.04
CA ARG A 260 -12.73 24.10 8.10
C ARG A 260 -12.17 23.99 6.68
N PHE A 261 -11.00 24.56 6.49
CA PHE A 261 -10.21 24.49 5.26
C PHE A 261 -8.89 23.80 5.57
N ASP A 262 -8.57 22.76 4.80
CA ASP A 262 -7.31 22.04 4.93
C ASP A 262 -6.58 22.07 3.57
N LEU A 263 -5.29 22.37 3.57
CA LEU A 263 -4.39 22.27 2.45
C LEU A 263 -3.28 21.30 2.81
N ASN A 264 -3.09 20.27 2.02
CA ASN A 264 -2.06 19.27 2.19
C ASN A 264 -1.22 19.18 0.91
N ALA A 265 0.09 19.12 1.02
CA ALA A 265 0.98 18.94 -0.11
C ALA A 265 2.15 18.03 0.24
N TYR A 266 2.50 17.17 -0.68
CA TYR A 266 3.63 16.25 -0.66
C TYR A 266 4.42 16.34 -1.94
N PHE A 267 5.73 16.30 -1.81
CA PHE A 267 6.67 16.21 -2.91
C PHE A 267 7.80 15.26 -2.54
N GLY A 268 8.06 14.25 -3.37
CA GLY A 268 9.14 13.29 -3.22
C GLY A 268 9.94 13.14 -4.50
N GLN A 269 11.27 13.09 -4.37
CA GLN A 269 12.18 12.89 -5.50
C GLN A 269 13.24 11.87 -5.14
N ASP A 270 13.52 10.98 -6.09
CA ASP A 270 14.55 9.95 -6.01
C ASP A 270 15.50 10.01 -7.19
N ARG A 271 16.76 9.66 -6.93
CA ARG A 271 17.82 9.56 -7.94
C ARG A 271 18.69 8.35 -7.63
N ALA A 272 18.77 7.44 -8.59
CA ALA A 272 19.64 6.28 -8.55
C ALA A 272 20.58 6.27 -9.77
N SER A 273 21.80 5.84 -9.58
CA SER A 273 22.71 5.58 -10.68
C SER A 273 23.63 4.41 -10.36
N TYR A 274 23.87 3.61 -11.39
CA TYR A 274 24.70 2.42 -11.34
C TYR A 274 25.61 2.38 -12.55
N THR A 275 26.88 2.03 -12.36
CA THR A 275 27.84 1.93 -13.45
C THR A 275 28.57 0.62 -13.34
N GLU A 276 28.45 -0.23 -14.33
CA GLU A 276 29.17 -1.49 -14.45
C GLU A 276 30.35 -1.33 -15.40
N GLY A 277 31.57 -1.53 -14.88
CA GLY A 277 32.77 -1.29 -15.63
C GLY A 277 33.07 -2.39 -16.68
N ALA A 278 32.69 -3.64 -16.44
CA ALA A 278 32.97 -4.76 -17.33
C ALA A 278 32.26 -4.67 -18.69
N HIS A 279 31.02 -4.14 -18.71
CA HIS A 279 30.20 -4.00 -19.91
C HIS A 279 30.00 -2.55 -20.34
N LEU A 280 30.75 -1.59 -19.78
CA LEU A 280 30.58 -0.15 -20.03
C LEU A 280 29.10 0.32 -19.93
N MET A 281 28.36 -0.31 -19.03
CA MET A 281 26.95 -0.03 -18.84
C MET A 281 26.75 1.05 -17.77
N HIS A 282 26.00 2.09 -18.11
CA HIS A 282 25.61 3.12 -17.18
C HIS A 282 24.08 3.24 -17.11
N VAL A 283 23.52 2.95 -15.95
CA VAL A 283 22.09 3.05 -15.66
C VAL A 283 21.83 4.28 -14.79
N ARG A 284 20.85 5.09 -15.15
CA ARG A 284 20.32 6.19 -14.35
C ARG A 284 18.81 6.06 -14.25
N LEU A 285 18.31 6.24 -13.05
CA LEU A 285 16.90 6.14 -12.74
C LEU A 285 16.50 7.33 -11.85
N ASN A 286 15.57 8.13 -12.33
CA ASN A 286 15.01 9.24 -11.58
C ASN A 286 13.50 9.10 -11.55
N TRP A 287 12.92 9.36 -10.38
CA TRP A 287 11.47 9.48 -10.29
C TRP A 287 11.05 10.59 -9.35
N LEU A 288 9.87 11.08 -9.60
CA LEU A 288 9.26 12.19 -8.88
C LEU A 288 7.81 11.83 -8.59
N ASN A 289 7.37 12.11 -7.39
CA ASN A 289 6.01 11.86 -6.93
C ASN A 289 5.49 13.08 -6.18
N TYR A 290 4.28 13.52 -6.47
CA TYR A 290 3.64 14.62 -5.76
C TYR A 290 2.16 14.34 -5.55
N ALA A 291 1.62 14.88 -4.46
CA ALA A 291 0.20 14.83 -4.15
C ALA A 291 -0.20 16.09 -3.39
N ALA A 292 -1.26 16.74 -3.80
CA ALA A 292 -1.80 17.93 -3.16
C ALA A 292 -3.33 17.82 -3.05
N GLU A 293 -3.86 18.30 -1.93
CA GLU A 293 -5.29 18.36 -1.63
C GLU A 293 -5.61 19.72 -1.03
N ALA A 294 -6.65 20.36 -1.54
CA ALA A 294 -7.33 21.47 -0.88
C ALA A 294 -8.75 21.03 -0.55
N SER A 295 -9.14 21.06 0.71
CA SER A 295 -10.47 20.66 1.13
C SER A 295 -11.20 21.75 1.92
N TRP A 296 -12.49 21.83 1.69
CA TRP A 296 -13.42 22.67 2.44
C TRP A 296 -14.49 21.80 3.05
N ARG A 297 -14.62 21.84 4.37
CA ARG A 297 -15.62 21.12 5.12
C ARG A 297 -16.60 22.09 5.76
N VAL A 298 -17.89 21.85 5.51
CA VAL A 298 -19.01 22.57 6.12
C VAL A 298 -19.77 21.63 7.03
N MET A 299 -19.96 22.01 8.28
CA MET A 299 -20.62 21.21 9.32
C MET A 299 -21.94 21.84 9.74
N GLY A 300 -23.03 21.10 9.57
CA GLY A 300 -24.34 21.41 10.16
C GLY A 300 -24.52 20.70 11.51
N LYS A 301 -25.73 20.69 12.04
CA LYS A 301 -26.07 19.98 13.29
C LYS A 301 -25.98 18.45 13.13
N SER A 302 -26.51 17.92 12.01
CA SER A 302 -26.62 16.47 11.72
C SER A 302 -26.00 16.09 10.37
N TRP A 303 -25.43 17.04 9.63
CA TRP A 303 -24.86 16.81 8.31
C TRP A 303 -23.51 17.49 8.14
N GLN A 304 -22.74 16.96 7.22
CA GLN A 304 -21.45 17.48 6.81
C GLN A 304 -21.34 17.43 5.30
N LEU A 305 -20.84 18.51 4.69
CA LEU A 305 -20.42 18.55 3.29
C LEU A 305 -18.91 18.72 3.25
N THR A 306 -18.23 17.86 2.54
CA THR A 306 -16.79 17.96 2.31
C THR A 306 -16.56 18.08 0.81
N GLN A 307 -15.86 19.12 0.40
CA GLN A 307 -15.43 19.33 -0.98
C GLN A 307 -13.91 19.27 -1.04
N ARG A 308 -13.36 18.63 -2.06
CA ARG A 308 -11.90 18.44 -2.23
C ARG A 308 -11.50 18.72 -3.67
N LEU A 309 -10.41 19.45 -3.83
CA LEU A 309 -9.65 19.55 -5.06
C LEU A 309 -8.35 18.79 -4.86
N VAL A 310 -7.99 17.96 -5.81
CA VAL A 310 -6.79 17.13 -5.75
C VAL A 310 -5.94 17.29 -7.00
N ALA A 311 -4.61 17.30 -6.80
CA ALA A 311 -3.64 17.25 -7.88
C ALA A 311 -2.55 16.26 -7.48
N SER A 312 -2.34 15.23 -8.28
CA SER A 312 -1.36 14.17 -7.98
C SER A 312 -0.58 13.80 -9.24
N GLY A 313 0.62 13.30 -9.09
CA GLY A 313 1.36 12.79 -10.23
C GLY A 313 2.59 12.01 -9.86
N TYR A 314 2.98 11.16 -10.78
CA TYR A 314 4.18 10.34 -10.75
C TYR A 314 4.85 10.40 -12.11
N GLN A 315 6.16 10.54 -12.10
CA GLN A 315 6.97 10.54 -13.30
C GLN A 315 8.20 9.68 -13.03
N ASN A 316 8.55 8.81 -13.95
CA ASN A 316 9.84 8.11 -13.94
C ASN A 316 10.59 8.32 -15.25
N ASP A 317 11.91 8.20 -15.19
CA ASP A 317 12.82 8.31 -16.31
C ASP A 317 13.98 7.32 -16.11
N PHE A 318 13.87 6.18 -16.75
CA PHE A 318 14.93 5.17 -16.79
C PHE A 318 15.80 5.42 -18.01
N ARG A 319 17.11 5.50 -17.82
CA ARG A 319 18.10 5.70 -18.88
C ARG A 319 19.19 4.65 -18.79
N LEU A 320 19.45 4.00 -19.91
CA LEU A 320 20.54 3.05 -20.09
C LEU A 320 21.49 3.57 -21.16
N ARG A 321 22.79 3.54 -20.88
CA ARG A 321 23.84 3.77 -21.87
C ARG A 321 24.76 2.56 -21.87
N GLN A 322 24.99 1.98 -23.03
CA GLN A 322 25.88 0.84 -23.22
C GLN A 322 26.47 0.85 -24.61
N ALA A 323 27.82 0.75 -24.74
CA ALA A 323 28.52 0.58 -26.00
C ALA A 323 28.09 1.53 -27.15
N GLY A 324 27.91 2.83 -26.85
CA GLY A 324 27.46 3.83 -27.82
C GLY A 324 25.96 3.92 -28.07
N GLN A 325 25.19 3.01 -27.48
CA GLN A 325 23.72 3.07 -27.50
C GLN A 325 23.17 3.79 -26.26
N LYS A 326 22.11 4.54 -26.44
CA LYS A 326 21.35 5.18 -25.36
C LYS A 326 19.90 4.77 -25.49
N MET A 327 19.33 4.28 -24.41
CA MET A 327 17.91 4.01 -24.28
C MET A 327 17.32 4.84 -23.14
N SER A 328 16.15 5.43 -23.34
CA SER A 328 15.36 6.03 -22.28
C SER A 328 13.92 5.54 -22.32
N LEU A 329 13.33 5.38 -21.14
CA LEU A 329 11.96 4.90 -20.94
C LEU A 329 11.20 5.91 -20.06
N PRO A 330 10.86 7.10 -20.58
CA PRO A 330 10.05 8.06 -19.83
C PRO A 330 8.62 7.57 -19.67
N SER A 331 8.05 7.78 -18.51
CA SER A 331 6.62 7.63 -18.28
C SER A 331 6.10 8.63 -17.27
N HIS A 332 4.82 9.02 -17.36
CA HIS A 332 4.20 9.82 -16.33
C HIS A 332 2.69 9.62 -16.26
N ILE A 333 2.14 9.87 -15.08
CA ILE A 333 0.72 10.05 -14.84
C ILE A 333 0.50 11.33 -14.03
N ARG A 334 -0.51 12.12 -14.40
CA ARG A 334 -1.00 13.29 -13.66
C ARG A 334 -2.50 13.15 -13.50
N GLN A 335 -2.98 13.43 -12.31
CA GLN A 335 -4.39 13.43 -11.96
C GLN A 335 -4.79 14.80 -11.42
N TYR A 336 -5.87 15.34 -11.94
CA TYR A 336 -6.56 16.51 -11.41
C TYR A 336 -7.99 16.11 -11.11
N GLY A 337 -8.46 16.35 -9.89
CA GLY A 337 -9.76 15.87 -9.48
C GLY A 337 -10.53 16.83 -8.58
N TYR A 338 -11.85 16.69 -8.63
CA TYR A 338 -12.78 17.28 -7.68
C TYR A 338 -13.66 16.20 -7.08
N GLN A 339 -13.92 16.28 -5.78
CA GLN A 339 -14.82 15.40 -5.06
C GLN A 339 -15.71 16.23 -4.14
N ALA A 340 -17.00 15.93 -4.14
CA ALA A 340 -17.96 16.43 -3.16
C ALA A 340 -18.64 15.27 -2.47
N GLU A 341 -18.72 15.31 -1.14
CA GLU A 341 -19.30 14.27 -0.30
C GLU A 341 -20.18 14.91 0.75
N TRP A 342 -21.43 14.51 0.76
CA TRP A 342 -22.42 14.86 1.78
C TRP A 342 -22.68 13.65 2.68
N SER A 343 -22.60 13.85 3.97
CA SER A 343 -22.96 12.84 4.97
C SER A 343 -23.98 13.41 5.95
N CYS A 344 -25.03 12.64 6.25
CA CYS A 344 -26.09 13.03 7.16
C CYS A 344 -26.59 11.78 7.87
N ASN A 345 -26.46 11.74 9.20
CA ASN A 345 -26.82 10.58 9.99
C ASN A 345 -26.20 9.29 9.41
N SER A 346 -27.03 8.41 8.88
CA SER A 346 -26.64 7.11 8.31
C SER A 346 -26.33 7.16 6.81
N TRP A 347 -26.51 8.29 6.14
CA TRP A 347 -26.31 8.42 4.70
C TRP A 347 -24.98 9.07 4.35
N GLN A 348 -24.36 8.56 3.33
CA GLN A 348 -23.18 9.12 2.67
C GLN A 348 -23.42 9.13 1.17
N ILE A 349 -23.43 10.30 0.56
CA ILE A 349 -23.70 10.48 -0.88
C ILE A 349 -22.63 11.41 -1.42
N GLY A 350 -22.11 11.11 -2.59
CA GLY A 350 -21.11 11.97 -3.19
C GLY A 350 -20.87 11.70 -4.66
N GLY A 351 -20.02 12.52 -5.20
CA GLY A 351 -19.53 12.38 -6.55
C GLY A 351 -18.08 12.84 -6.66
N SER A 352 -17.38 12.32 -7.64
CA SER A 352 -16.04 12.75 -7.97
C SER A 352 -15.83 12.78 -9.49
N TYR A 353 -14.95 13.66 -9.91
CA TYR A 353 -14.46 13.74 -11.28
C TYR A 353 -12.94 13.80 -11.24
N SER A 354 -12.29 13.02 -12.10
CA SER A 354 -10.84 13.00 -12.25
C SER A 354 -10.47 13.04 -13.74
N LEU A 355 -9.55 13.93 -14.06
CA LEU A 355 -8.88 14.01 -15.35
C LEU A 355 -7.48 13.44 -15.19
N TYR A 356 -7.13 12.47 -16.04
CA TYR A 356 -5.83 11.84 -16.09
C TYR A 356 -5.10 12.24 -17.37
N GLN A 357 -3.83 12.64 -17.22
CA GLN A 357 -2.91 12.78 -18.34
C GLN A 357 -1.86 11.69 -18.19
N ILE A 358 -1.81 10.76 -19.13
CA ILE A 358 -1.00 9.54 -19.04
C ILE A 358 -0.09 9.47 -20.25
N LEU A 359 1.22 9.32 -19.99
CA LEU A 359 2.19 8.80 -20.94
C LEU A 359 2.63 7.46 -20.39
N PRO A 360 2.15 6.34 -20.92
CA PRO A 360 2.71 5.03 -20.58
C PRO A 360 4.16 4.98 -21.03
N GLN A 361 4.84 3.88 -20.70
CA GLN A 361 6.23 3.75 -21.04
C GLN A 361 6.46 3.86 -22.55
N SER A 362 7.29 4.83 -22.95
CA SER A 362 7.60 5.12 -24.35
C SER A 362 9.09 4.96 -24.61
N PRO A 363 9.54 3.82 -25.16
CA PRO A 363 10.96 3.60 -25.46
C PRO A 363 11.49 4.64 -26.46
N GLN A 364 12.65 5.22 -26.15
CA GLN A 364 13.41 6.11 -27.02
C GLN A 364 14.82 5.56 -27.13
N ILE A 365 15.24 5.18 -28.34
CA ILE A 365 16.53 4.55 -28.58
C ILE A 365 17.33 5.44 -29.53
N GLU A 366 18.50 5.87 -29.07
CA GLU A 366 19.50 6.57 -29.86
C GLU A 366 20.68 5.62 -30.07
N SER A 367 20.94 5.22 -31.29
CA SER A 367 22.11 4.43 -31.68
C SER A 367 23.06 5.26 -32.54
N SER A 368 24.35 5.06 -32.37
CA SER A 368 25.37 5.66 -33.26
C SER A 368 25.32 5.11 -34.70
N TYR A 369 24.56 4.02 -34.89
CA TYR A 369 24.53 3.28 -36.17
C TYR A 369 23.16 3.34 -36.87
N THR A 370 22.09 3.60 -36.17
CA THR A 370 20.73 3.66 -36.71
C THR A 370 19.85 4.54 -35.82
N GLN A 371 19.08 5.44 -36.41
CA GLN A 371 17.98 6.09 -35.70
C GLN A 371 16.80 5.12 -35.75
N ILE A 372 16.59 4.40 -34.66
CA ILE A 372 15.38 3.59 -34.45
C ILE A 372 14.36 4.53 -33.78
N GLU A 373 13.41 5.00 -34.53
CA GLU A 373 12.21 5.63 -33.99
C GLU A 373 11.27 4.50 -33.55
N ALA A 374 11.39 4.06 -32.31
CA ALA A 374 10.34 3.26 -31.71
C ALA A 374 9.02 4.06 -31.71
N ASP A 375 7.90 3.37 -31.90
CA ASP A 375 6.57 4.00 -31.92
C ASP A 375 6.39 4.84 -30.65
N ARG A 376 6.44 6.17 -30.82
CA ARG A 376 6.30 7.11 -29.71
C ARG A 376 4.87 7.04 -29.23
N GLN A 377 4.65 6.38 -28.12
CA GLN A 377 3.35 6.45 -27.49
C GLN A 377 3.01 7.89 -27.15
N GLU A 378 1.88 8.34 -27.66
CA GLU A 378 1.42 9.70 -27.42
C GLU A 378 0.83 9.84 -26.02
N LYS A 379 0.91 11.05 -25.49
CA LYS A 379 0.29 11.41 -24.23
C LYS A 379 -1.23 11.40 -24.39
N GLY A 380 -1.89 10.50 -23.66
CA GLY A 380 -3.34 10.39 -23.66
C GLY A 380 -4.02 11.14 -22.50
N VAL A 381 -5.27 11.50 -22.71
CA VAL A 381 -6.15 12.10 -21.69
C VAL A 381 -7.33 11.18 -21.45
N ALA A 382 -7.56 10.83 -20.18
CA ALA A 382 -8.71 10.02 -19.76
C ALA A 382 -9.54 10.76 -18.70
N HIS A 383 -10.83 10.47 -18.68
CA HIS A 383 -11.80 11.09 -17.76
C HIS A 383 -12.50 10.01 -16.94
N GLU A 384 -12.64 10.25 -15.65
CA GLU A 384 -13.35 9.36 -14.74
C GLU A 384 -14.35 10.17 -13.92
N ALA A 385 -15.64 9.86 -14.04
CA ALA A 385 -16.70 10.46 -13.24
C ALA A 385 -17.39 9.37 -12.41
N ASN A 386 -17.55 9.62 -11.12
CA ASN A 386 -18.18 8.71 -10.18
C ASN A 386 -19.33 9.38 -9.45
N VAL A 387 -20.40 8.65 -9.23
CA VAL A 387 -21.47 8.98 -8.29
C VAL A 387 -21.61 7.79 -7.33
N TYR A 388 -21.66 8.05 -6.04
CA TYR A 388 -21.73 7.00 -5.03
C TYR A 388 -22.70 7.34 -3.92
N ALA A 389 -23.26 6.30 -3.35
CA ALA A 389 -24.09 6.37 -2.16
C ALA A 389 -23.78 5.19 -1.21
N GLY A 390 -23.91 5.44 0.07
CA GLY A 390 -23.83 4.46 1.14
C GLY A 390 -24.89 4.76 2.20
N TRP A 391 -25.39 3.71 2.80
CA TRP A 391 -26.36 3.80 3.89
C TRP A 391 -26.01 2.81 4.96
N GLN A 392 -26.13 3.19 6.23
CA GLN A 392 -25.90 2.32 7.36
C GLN A 392 -27.17 2.19 8.18
N TYR A 393 -27.62 0.97 8.39
CA TYR A 393 -28.80 0.66 9.18
C TYR A 393 -28.49 -0.36 10.26
N GLY A 394 -28.87 -0.04 11.50
CA GLY A 394 -28.75 -0.93 12.65
C GLY A 394 -30.10 -1.32 13.21
N TRP A 395 -30.24 -2.57 13.65
CA TRP A 395 -31.43 -3.08 14.34
C TRP A 395 -31.02 -3.96 15.52
N HIS A 396 -32.00 -4.34 16.38
CA HIS A 396 -31.75 -5.01 17.67
C HIS A 396 -30.70 -4.28 18.51
N ASP A 397 -30.97 -3.00 18.84
CA ASP A 397 -30.03 -2.14 19.59
C ASP A 397 -28.64 -2.06 19.02
N GLY A 398 -28.53 -2.13 17.69
CA GLY A 398 -27.26 -2.07 16.98
C GLY A 398 -26.46 -3.38 16.95
N GLN A 399 -27.02 -4.49 17.43
CA GLN A 399 -26.36 -5.80 17.31
C GLN A 399 -26.13 -6.20 15.86
N TRP A 400 -27.06 -5.86 14.99
CA TRP A 400 -26.93 -6.06 13.57
C TRP A 400 -26.74 -4.71 12.86
N VAL A 401 -25.75 -4.63 11.98
CA VAL A 401 -25.50 -3.45 11.16
C VAL A 401 -25.37 -3.88 9.72
N LEU A 402 -26.23 -3.35 8.86
CA LEU A 402 -26.19 -3.51 7.41
C LEU A 402 -25.68 -2.21 6.77
N LYS A 403 -24.69 -2.32 5.90
CA LYS A 403 -24.11 -1.19 5.17
C LYS A 403 -24.04 -1.51 3.68
N PRO A 404 -25.09 -1.25 2.90
CA PRO A 404 -25.03 -1.24 1.46
C PRO A 404 -24.32 0.03 0.97
N GLU A 405 -23.42 -0.12 0.03
CA GLU A 405 -22.73 0.96 -0.67
C GLU A 405 -22.76 0.66 -2.16
N GLY A 406 -22.78 1.69 -2.98
CA GLY A 406 -22.73 1.53 -4.41
C GLY A 406 -22.08 2.71 -5.09
N ARG A 407 -21.39 2.45 -6.18
CA ARG A 407 -20.79 3.46 -7.04
C ARG A 407 -21.11 3.15 -8.49
N VAL A 408 -21.48 4.21 -9.22
CA VAL A 408 -21.61 4.22 -10.66
C VAL A 408 -20.45 5.01 -11.23
N THR A 409 -19.73 4.43 -12.16
CA THR A 409 -18.57 5.04 -12.80
C THR A 409 -18.80 5.17 -14.30
N TYR A 410 -18.59 6.38 -14.82
CA TYR A 410 -18.38 6.64 -16.24
C TYR A 410 -16.88 6.93 -16.43
N TYR A 411 -16.27 6.20 -17.36
CA TYR A 411 -14.86 6.37 -17.73
C TYR A 411 -14.73 6.52 -19.24
N ARG A 412 -14.06 7.57 -19.69
CA ARG A 412 -13.67 7.79 -21.08
C ARG A 412 -12.17 7.64 -21.17
N ASP A 413 -11.70 6.64 -21.90
CA ASP A 413 -10.30 6.29 -22.01
C ASP A 413 -9.52 7.21 -22.99
N VAL A 414 -8.21 6.96 -23.11
CA VAL A 414 -7.32 7.74 -23.99
C VAL A 414 -7.69 7.61 -25.46
N ASP A 415 -8.31 6.53 -25.88
CA ASP A 415 -8.81 6.27 -27.22
C ASP A 415 -10.25 6.79 -27.43
N GLN A 416 -10.75 7.60 -26.50
CA GLN A 416 -12.07 8.20 -26.50
C GLN A 416 -13.22 7.19 -26.36
N LYS A 417 -12.94 5.92 -26.02
CA LYS A 417 -13.96 4.91 -25.75
C LYS A 417 -14.56 5.11 -24.37
N SER A 418 -15.86 5.01 -24.28
CA SER A 418 -16.61 5.14 -23.04
C SER A 418 -16.90 3.79 -22.40
N TRP A 419 -16.73 3.74 -21.08
CA TRP A 419 -16.99 2.60 -20.23
C TRP A 419 -17.96 3.01 -19.13
N PHE A 420 -18.88 2.12 -18.81
CA PHE A 420 -19.85 2.32 -17.74
C PHE A 420 -19.83 1.10 -16.82
N SER A 421 -19.80 1.31 -15.51
CA SER A 421 -19.83 0.21 -14.55
C SER A 421 -20.54 0.57 -13.25
N ILE A 422 -21.04 -0.47 -12.58
CA ILE A 422 -21.61 -0.41 -11.24
C ILE A 422 -20.72 -1.25 -10.31
N SER A 423 -20.37 -0.68 -9.17
CA SER A 423 -19.53 -1.31 -8.14
C SER A 423 -20.31 -1.35 -6.83
N PRO A 424 -21.18 -2.36 -6.61
CA PRO A 424 -21.88 -2.55 -5.37
C PRO A 424 -20.97 -3.15 -4.31
N MET A 425 -21.20 -2.78 -3.05
CA MET A 425 -20.60 -3.38 -1.87
C MET A 425 -21.68 -3.54 -0.78
N LEU A 426 -21.69 -4.66 -0.10
CA LEU A 426 -22.58 -4.94 1.02
C LEU A 426 -21.76 -5.44 2.19
N THR A 427 -21.88 -4.77 3.34
CA THR A 427 -21.31 -5.23 4.60
C THR A 427 -22.44 -5.52 5.58
N LEU A 428 -22.47 -6.74 6.11
CA LEU A 428 -23.34 -7.15 7.20
C LEU A 428 -22.47 -7.48 8.40
N SER A 429 -22.73 -6.85 9.54
CA SER A 429 -22.02 -7.09 10.80
C SER A 429 -22.99 -7.51 11.89
N TRP A 430 -22.61 -8.50 12.67
CA TRP A 430 -23.35 -9.01 13.81
C TRP A 430 -22.50 -8.99 15.08
N GLN A 431 -22.94 -8.24 16.08
CA GLN A 431 -22.36 -8.21 17.41
C GLN A 431 -22.95 -9.38 18.23
N ALA A 432 -22.31 -10.58 18.08
CA ALA A 432 -22.81 -11.81 18.71
C ALA A 432 -22.72 -11.76 20.24
N ALA A 433 -21.75 -11.02 20.78
CA ALA A 433 -21.61 -10.71 22.21
C ALA A 433 -20.88 -9.34 22.34
N PRO A 434 -20.87 -8.70 23.51
CA PRO A 434 -20.23 -7.38 23.68
C PRO A 434 -18.79 -7.30 23.19
N GLN A 435 -18.05 -8.40 23.21
CA GLN A 435 -16.65 -8.48 22.79
C GLN A 435 -16.44 -9.23 21.48
N HIS A 436 -17.49 -9.73 20.81
CA HIS A 436 -17.39 -10.61 19.65
C HIS A 436 -18.25 -10.09 18.50
N ARG A 437 -17.63 -9.79 17.37
CA ARG A 437 -18.29 -9.33 16.15
C ARG A 437 -17.93 -10.22 14.98
N LEU A 438 -18.94 -10.61 14.22
CA LEU A 438 -18.84 -11.29 12.94
C LEU A 438 -19.22 -10.33 11.81
N GLY A 439 -18.64 -10.50 10.66
CA GLY A 439 -18.94 -9.69 9.47
C GLY A 439 -18.87 -10.49 8.19
N VAL A 440 -19.71 -10.12 7.23
CA VAL A 440 -19.68 -10.62 5.85
C VAL A 440 -19.62 -9.42 4.93
N GLN A 441 -18.71 -9.47 3.97
CA GLN A 441 -18.55 -8.43 2.96
C GLN A 441 -18.63 -9.02 1.57
N LEU A 442 -19.51 -8.47 0.73
CA LEU A 442 -19.61 -8.76 -0.70
C LEU A 442 -19.21 -7.50 -1.47
N SER A 443 -18.42 -7.64 -2.52
CA SER A 443 -17.95 -6.49 -3.29
C SER A 443 -17.78 -6.81 -4.76
N VAL A 444 -18.06 -5.81 -5.60
CA VAL A 444 -17.64 -5.74 -6.99
C VAL A 444 -16.85 -4.46 -7.17
N ALA A 445 -15.63 -4.55 -7.66
CA ALA A 445 -14.76 -3.41 -7.90
C ALA A 445 -14.30 -3.38 -9.36
N ASN A 446 -14.13 -2.18 -9.90
CA ASN A 446 -13.62 -1.95 -11.26
C ASN A 446 -12.43 -1.00 -11.19
N GLN A 447 -11.43 -1.16 -12.07
CA GLN A 447 -10.26 -0.31 -12.15
C GLN A 447 -9.92 0.01 -13.60
N TYR A 448 -9.81 1.31 -13.92
CA TYR A 448 -9.59 1.80 -15.27
C TYR A 448 -8.16 2.28 -15.50
N VAL A 449 -7.59 2.95 -14.52
CA VAL A 449 -6.18 3.35 -14.53
C VAL A 449 -5.38 2.24 -13.88
N GLN A 450 -4.54 1.59 -14.65
CA GLN A 450 -3.84 0.35 -14.32
C GLN A 450 -2.34 0.59 -14.23
N GLN A 451 -1.64 -0.22 -13.46
CA GLN A 451 -0.19 -0.20 -13.33
C GLN A 451 0.39 -1.55 -13.76
N THR A 452 1.51 -1.52 -14.43
CA THR A 452 2.32 -2.69 -14.73
C THR A 452 3.81 -2.33 -14.75
N GLY A 453 4.68 -3.34 -14.77
CA GLY A 453 6.12 -3.15 -14.81
C GLY A 453 6.82 -4.40 -15.32
N PHE A 454 8.06 -4.25 -15.80
CA PHE A 454 8.83 -5.35 -16.38
C PHE A 454 9.42 -6.29 -15.36
N THR A 455 9.48 -5.88 -14.10
CA THR A 455 10.12 -6.66 -13.05
C THR A 455 9.23 -6.76 -11.84
N SER A 456 9.13 -7.96 -11.29
CA SER A 456 8.61 -8.20 -9.95
C SER A 456 9.58 -7.72 -8.83
N LEU A 457 10.66 -7.05 -9.19
CA LEU A 457 11.75 -6.67 -8.28
C LEU A 457 11.51 -5.35 -7.55
N GLY A 458 10.33 -4.69 -7.73
CA GLY A 458 10.05 -3.39 -7.12
C GLY A 458 10.97 -2.27 -7.63
N LEU A 459 11.60 -2.47 -8.78
CA LEU A 459 12.30 -1.39 -9.47
C LEU A 459 11.26 -0.37 -9.90
N PRO A 460 11.50 0.93 -9.81
CA PRO A 460 10.60 1.98 -10.27
C PRO A 460 10.55 2.07 -11.81
N THR A 461 10.53 0.91 -12.46
CA THR A 461 10.23 0.73 -13.88
C THR A 461 8.74 0.53 -14.12
N GLU A 462 7.96 0.48 -13.04
CA GLU A 462 6.51 0.42 -13.10
C GLU A 462 5.94 1.72 -13.64
N PHE A 463 4.95 1.61 -14.51
CA PHE A 463 4.27 2.74 -15.11
C PHE A 463 2.75 2.55 -15.11
N TRP A 464 2.06 3.67 -15.24
CA TRP A 464 0.60 3.71 -15.28
C TRP A 464 0.11 3.85 -16.72
N PHE A 465 -1.01 3.19 -17.03
CA PHE A 465 -1.67 3.28 -18.31
C PHE A 465 -3.21 3.27 -18.15
N SER A 466 -3.90 3.81 -19.13
CA SER A 466 -5.35 3.80 -19.20
C SER A 466 -5.86 2.46 -19.72
N ALA A 467 -7.03 2.04 -19.26
CA ALA A 467 -7.82 1.10 -20.05
C ALA A 467 -7.99 1.63 -21.47
N SER A 468 -8.08 0.74 -22.45
CA SER A 468 -8.23 1.03 -23.86
C SER A 468 -9.21 0.02 -24.51
N ARG A 469 -9.38 0.13 -25.80
CA ARG A 469 -10.20 -0.85 -26.52
C ARG A 469 -9.66 -2.27 -26.41
N GLU A 470 -8.35 -2.41 -26.49
CA GLU A 470 -7.61 -3.67 -26.41
C GLU A 470 -7.36 -4.06 -24.95
N LEU A 471 -6.99 -3.11 -24.10
CA LEU A 471 -6.66 -3.34 -22.69
C LEU A 471 -7.85 -2.99 -21.78
N LYS A 472 -8.82 -3.89 -21.71
CA LYS A 472 -10.09 -3.69 -20.95
C LYS A 472 -9.84 -3.34 -19.48
N PRO A 473 -10.77 -2.58 -18.83
CA PRO A 473 -10.73 -2.33 -17.39
C PRO A 473 -10.67 -3.63 -16.60
N GLN A 474 -9.88 -3.63 -15.52
CA GLN A 474 -9.84 -4.75 -14.58
C GLN A 474 -11.10 -4.75 -13.71
N ARG A 475 -11.54 -5.95 -13.30
CA ARG A 475 -12.69 -6.14 -12.41
C ARG A 475 -12.38 -7.22 -11.38
N ALA A 476 -12.86 -7.02 -10.16
CA ALA A 476 -12.81 -8.00 -9.07
C ALA A 476 -14.21 -8.23 -8.50
N GLU A 477 -14.52 -9.48 -8.19
CA GLU A 477 -15.69 -9.92 -7.43
C GLU A 477 -15.18 -10.63 -6.19
N GLY A 478 -15.63 -10.22 -5.00
CA GLY A 478 -15.07 -10.71 -3.76
C GLY A 478 -16.11 -10.98 -2.67
N LEU A 479 -15.81 -11.99 -1.86
CA LEU A 479 -16.47 -12.31 -0.61
C LEU A 479 -15.41 -12.34 0.49
N SER A 480 -15.68 -11.69 1.63
CA SER A 480 -14.85 -11.77 2.82
C SER A 480 -15.69 -12.07 4.05
N LEU A 481 -15.17 -12.94 4.91
CA LEU A 481 -15.71 -13.24 6.23
C LEU A 481 -14.78 -12.65 7.27
N LEU A 482 -15.31 -11.92 8.23
CA LEU A 482 -14.57 -11.17 9.23
C LEU A 482 -14.98 -11.63 10.64
N TYR A 483 -14.02 -11.72 11.53
CA TYR A 483 -14.26 -11.93 12.95
C TYR A 483 -13.34 -11.04 13.77
N ASP A 484 -13.91 -10.36 14.75
CA ASP A 484 -13.21 -9.57 15.75
C ASP A 484 -13.63 -10.03 17.15
N GLY A 485 -12.66 -10.38 17.98
CA GLY A 485 -12.89 -10.77 19.36
C GLY A 485 -11.94 -10.04 20.31
N GLN A 486 -12.41 -9.75 21.53
CA GLN A 486 -11.58 -9.14 22.58
C GLN A 486 -11.87 -9.82 23.92
N THR A 487 -10.86 -9.86 24.79
CA THR A 487 -11.09 -10.29 26.19
C THR A 487 -11.84 -9.18 26.97
N PRO A 488 -12.60 -9.53 28.03
CA PRO A 488 -13.36 -8.55 28.81
C PRO A 488 -12.52 -7.40 29.39
N ASN A 489 -11.25 -7.67 29.70
CA ASN A 489 -10.31 -6.66 30.22
C ASN A 489 -9.59 -5.89 29.09
N ASN A 490 -9.96 -6.09 27.83
CA ASN A 490 -9.34 -5.51 26.64
C ASN A 490 -7.80 -5.72 26.58
N ALA A 491 -7.28 -6.76 27.24
CA ALA A 491 -5.85 -7.06 27.21
C ALA A 491 -5.41 -7.78 25.94
N TRP A 492 -6.31 -8.60 25.38
CA TRP A 492 -6.08 -9.37 24.17
C TRP A 492 -7.19 -9.11 23.14
N ALA A 493 -6.81 -9.06 21.88
CA ALA A 493 -7.72 -9.08 20.75
C ALA A 493 -7.34 -10.19 19.79
N PHE A 494 -8.34 -10.80 19.18
CA PHE A 494 -8.20 -11.81 18.13
C PHE A 494 -8.98 -11.34 16.91
N THR A 495 -8.34 -11.34 15.74
CA THR A 495 -9.00 -11.05 14.48
C THR A 495 -8.78 -12.18 13.50
N ALA A 496 -9.81 -12.51 12.72
CA ALA A 496 -9.72 -13.46 11.63
C ALA A 496 -10.41 -12.90 10.38
N ASN A 497 -9.85 -13.22 9.24
CA ASN A 497 -10.39 -12.84 7.94
C ASN A 497 -10.22 -14.02 6.99
N ALA A 498 -11.27 -14.37 6.24
CA ALA A 498 -11.19 -15.31 5.13
C ALA A 498 -11.75 -14.63 3.88
N TYR A 499 -11.15 -14.88 2.73
CA TYR A 499 -11.55 -14.20 1.48
C TYR A 499 -11.47 -15.12 0.27
N VAL A 500 -12.31 -14.80 -0.70
CA VAL A 500 -12.26 -15.33 -2.08
C VAL A 500 -12.48 -14.18 -3.03
N LYS A 501 -11.61 -14.04 -4.05
CA LYS A 501 -11.72 -13.03 -5.11
C LYS A 501 -11.55 -13.66 -6.49
N ARG A 502 -12.43 -13.32 -7.40
CA ARG A 502 -12.30 -13.58 -8.83
C ARG A 502 -11.88 -12.31 -9.54
N LEU A 503 -10.81 -12.39 -10.33
CA LEU A 503 -10.24 -11.26 -11.04
C LEU A 503 -10.41 -11.45 -12.54
N HIS A 504 -10.78 -10.38 -13.23
CA HIS A 504 -10.97 -10.37 -14.68
C HIS A 504 -10.04 -9.33 -15.32
N HIS A 505 -9.61 -9.60 -16.55
CA HIS A 505 -8.76 -8.74 -17.35
C HIS A 505 -7.45 -8.36 -16.65
N GLN A 506 -6.83 -9.34 -15.96
CA GLN A 506 -5.51 -9.16 -15.38
C GLN A 506 -4.49 -8.91 -16.49
N LYS A 507 -3.40 -8.21 -16.18
CA LYS A 507 -2.36 -7.86 -17.16
C LYS A 507 -1.03 -8.47 -16.76
N GLU A 508 -0.30 -8.97 -17.77
CA GLU A 508 1.05 -9.49 -17.63
C GLU A 508 1.81 -9.23 -18.94
N TYR A 509 3.12 -9.02 -18.84
CA TYR A 509 3.94 -8.90 -20.04
C TYR A 509 4.05 -10.24 -20.76
N LYS A 510 3.97 -10.20 -22.09
CA LYS A 510 4.11 -11.39 -22.95
C LYS A 510 5.54 -11.92 -22.94
N ASP A 511 6.51 -11.03 -23.01
CA ASP A 511 7.91 -11.31 -23.29
C ASP A 511 8.88 -10.53 -22.38
N ASN A 512 10.16 -10.56 -22.68
CA ASN A 512 11.24 -9.98 -21.88
C ASN A 512 11.40 -8.46 -22.06
N VAL A 513 12.10 -7.82 -21.11
CA VAL A 513 12.59 -6.42 -21.22
C VAL A 513 13.32 -6.13 -22.54
N LEU A 514 13.94 -7.13 -23.15
CA LEU A 514 14.67 -6.98 -24.42
C LEU A 514 13.74 -6.65 -25.61
N ASP A 515 12.45 -6.97 -25.52
CA ASP A 515 11.48 -6.63 -26.58
C ASP A 515 11.17 -5.14 -26.64
N LEU A 516 11.52 -4.36 -25.61
CA LEU A 516 11.49 -2.90 -25.64
C LEU A 516 12.45 -2.29 -26.67
N ILE A 517 13.45 -3.03 -27.09
CA ILE A 517 14.42 -2.62 -28.08
C ILE A 517 13.90 -2.90 -29.51
N ASN A 518 12.78 -3.60 -29.63
CA ASN A 518 12.14 -3.91 -30.90
C ASN A 518 11.43 -2.69 -31.47
N GLU A 519 11.67 -2.38 -32.74
CA GLU A 519 10.99 -1.30 -33.47
C GLU A 519 9.45 -1.42 -33.49
N ALA A 520 8.94 -2.64 -33.33
CA ALA A 520 7.52 -2.95 -33.29
C ALA A 520 6.90 -2.93 -31.87
N TYR A 521 7.59 -2.36 -30.85
CA TYR A 521 7.04 -2.31 -29.51
C TYR A 521 5.74 -1.51 -29.47
N SER A 522 4.65 -2.17 -29.09
CA SER A 522 3.37 -1.54 -28.76
C SER A 522 2.88 -2.10 -27.43
N LEU A 523 2.44 -1.21 -26.52
CA LEU A 523 1.92 -1.61 -25.21
C LEU A 523 0.74 -2.59 -25.36
N ASN A 524 -0.13 -2.35 -26.33
CA ASN A 524 -1.32 -3.16 -26.57
C ASN A 524 -1.01 -4.60 -26.99
N THR A 525 0.09 -4.81 -27.70
CA THR A 525 0.52 -6.15 -28.16
C THR A 525 1.47 -6.83 -27.18
N SER A 526 2.12 -6.06 -26.31
CA SER A 526 3.09 -6.57 -25.31
C SER A 526 2.44 -7.00 -24.01
N LEU A 527 1.18 -6.58 -23.74
CA LEU A 527 0.42 -6.96 -22.56
C LEU A 527 -0.63 -8.02 -22.86
N LEU A 528 -0.54 -9.13 -22.14
CA LEU A 528 -1.54 -10.20 -22.15
C LEU A 528 -2.72 -9.84 -21.25
N GLN A 529 -3.90 -10.40 -21.56
CA GLN A 529 -5.09 -10.29 -20.73
C GLN A 529 -5.54 -11.65 -20.24
N GLY A 530 -5.62 -11.79 -18.92
CA GLY A 530 -5.98 -13.04 -18.26
C GLY A 530 -7.01 -12.88 -17.17
N ARG A 531 -7.14 -13.94 -16.39
CA ARG A 531 -8.02 -14.04 -15.23
C ARG A 531 -7.17 -14.39 -14.00
N GLY A 532 -7.69 -14.04 -12.83
CA GLY A 532 -7.09 -14.43 -11.56
C GLY A 532 -8.13 -15.02 -10.62
N PHE A 533 -7.64 -15.86 -9.69
CA PHE A 533 -8.44 -16.41 -8.61
C PHE A 533 -7.61 -16.38 -7.34
N ASN A 534 -8.00 -15.55 -6.38
CA ASN A 534 -7.31 -15.40 -5.10
C ASN A 534 -8.20 -15.92 -3.98
N TYR A 535 -7.62 -16.69 -3.05
CA TYR A 535 -8.32 -17.13 -1.85
C TYR A 535 -7.35 -17.33 -0.70
N GLY A 536 -7.83 -17.16 0.50
CA GLY A 536 -6.99 -17.33 1.67
C GLY A 536 -7.70 -16.96 2.97
N PHE A 537 -6.96 -17.08 4.04
CA PHE A 537 -7.38 -16.62 5.36
C PHE A 537 -6.20 -16.09 6.15
N GLY A 538 -6.48 -15.21 7.10
CA GLY A 538 -5.51 -14.68 8.03
C GLY A 538 -6.08 -14.64 9.44
N VAL A 539 -5.24 -14.93 10.42
CA VAL A 539 -5.57 -14.84 11.85
C VAL A 539 -4.51 -14.02 12.57
N GLN A 540 -4.92 -13.24 13.54
CA GLN A 540 -4.01 -12.42 14.34
C GLN A 540 -4.43 -12.38 15.78
N LEU A 541 -3.47 -12.60 16.67
CA LEU A 541 -3.60 -12.42 18.10
C LEU A 541 -2.80 -11.18 18.52
N THR A 542 -3.46 -10.23 19.16
CA THR A 542 -2.86 -8.95 19.57
C THR A 542 -2.92 -8.79 21.07
N ARG A 543 -1.79 -8.55 21.71
CA ARG A 543 -1.72 -8.09 23.09
C ARG A 543 -1.77 -6.56 23.13
N GLN A 544 -2.85 -6.00 23.67
CA GLN A 544 -3.18 -4.57 23.56
C GLN A 544 -2.60 -3.72 24.68
N SER A 545 -2.25 -4.32 25.83
CA SER A 545 -1.78 -3.58 27.00
C SER A 545 -0.82 -4.41 27.87
N GLY A 546 0.00 -3.73 28.68
CA GLY A 546 0.95 -4.33 29.58
C GLY A 546 2.41 -3.97 29.25
N PRO A 547 3.40 -4.56 29.94
CA PRO A 547 4.80 -4.28 29.67
C PRO A 547 5.26 -4.79 28.30
N VAL A 548 4.63 -5.86 27.81
CA VAL A 548 4.84 -6.40 26.45
C VAL A 548 3.54 -6.22 25.67
N THR A 549 3.62 -5.59 24.52
CA THR A 549 2.52 -5.42 23.56
C THR A 549 2.95 -5.82 22.16
N GLY A 550 2.01 -6.08 21.26
CA GLY A 550 2.32 -6.47 19.90
C GLY A 550 1.33 -7.47 19.36
N TRP A 551 1.69 -8.15 18.29
CA TRP A 551 0.83 -9.15 17.64
C TRP A 551 1.63 -10.26 17.01
N VAL A 552 0.97 -11.41 16.87
CA VAL A 552 1.38 -12.55 16.06
C VAL A 552 0.31 -12.77 15.03
N GLY A 553 0.69 -12.89 13.78
CA GLY A 553 -0.20 -13.12 12.65
C GLY A 553 0.23 -14.35 11.84
N TYR A 554 -0.74 -15.05 11.30
CA TYR A 554 -0.53 -16.08 10.28
C TYR A 554 -1.48 -15.85 9.12
N ALA A 555 -0.96 -15.95 7.91
CA ALA A 555 -1.73 -15.89 6.68
C ALA A 555 -1.48 -17.13 5.82
N PHE A 556 -2.55 -17.67 5.27
CA PHE A 556 -2.55 -18.60 4.16
C PHE A 556 -3.18 -17.90 2.97
N GLY A 557 -2.53 -17.90 1.80
CA GLY A 557 -3.07 -17.26 0.60
C GLY A 557 -2.58 -17.92 -0.68
N ARG A 558 -3.50 -18.05 -1.63
CA ARG A 558 -3.23 -18.48 -3.00
C ARG A 558 -3.66 -17.38 -3.96
N SER A 559 -2.81 -17.08 -4.92
CA SER A 559 -3.03 -16.10 -5.97
C SER A 559 -2.74 -16.72 -7.32
N LEU A 560 -3.77 -17.24 -7.97
CA LEU A 560 -3.66 -17.98 -9.22
C LEU A 560 -3.92 -17.05 -10.41
N ARG A 561 -3.20 -17.25 -11.50
CA ARG A 561 -3.34 -16.53 -12.77
C ARG A 561 -3.54 -17.51 -13.91
N ASN A 562 -4.32 -17.09 -14.90
CA ASN A 562 -4.54 -17.84 -16.13
C ASN A 562 -4.58 -16.86 -17.31
N PHE A 563 -3.59 -16.95 -18.18
CA PHE A 563 -3.49 -16.18 -19.42
C PHE A 563 -3.56 -17.15 -20.61
N PRO A 564 -4.66 -17.16 -21.37
CA PRO A 564 -4.86 -18.15 -22.43
C PRO A 564 -3.82 -18.09 -23.57
N GLU A 565 -3.19 -16.93 -23.74
CA GLU A 565 -2.18 -16.70 -24.77
C GLU A 565 -0.80 -17.27 -24.42
N LEU A 566 -0.52 -17.51 -23.13
CA LEU A 566 0.63 -18.29 -22.72
C LEU A 566 0.36 -19.75 -23.07
N ARG A 567 1.37 -20.44 -23.63
CA ARG A 567 1.25 -21.84 -24.08
C ARG A 567 0.76 -22.81 -23.00
N GLU A 568 0.84 -22.42 -21.74
CA GLU A 568 0.32 -23.17 -20.61
C GLU A 568 -1.18 -22.91 -20.43
N ARG A 569 -2.00 -23.91 -20.74
CA ARG A 569 -3.48 -23.85 -20.53
C ARG A 569 -3.89 -23.95 -19.05
N SER A 570 -2.95 -24.21 -18.14
CA SER A 570 -3.20 -24.37 -16.69
C SER A 570 -3.01 -23.07 -15.94
N SER A 571 -3.70 -22.90 -14.81
CA SER A 571 -3.46 -21.80 -13.90
C SER A 571 -2.11 -21.96 -13.20
N TYR A 572 -1.37 -20.88 -13.00
CA TYR A 572 -0.08 -20.80 -12.33
C TYR A 572 -0.12 -19.74 -11.20
N PRO A 573 0.80 -19.81 -10.21
CA PRO A 573 0.85 -18.82 -9.13
C PRO A 573 1.33 -17.46 -9.63
N ALA A 574 0.76 -16.38 -9.09
CA ALA A 574 1.22 -15.02 -9.37
C ALA A 574 2.63 -14.79 -8.82
N ASN A 575 3.42 -13.92 -9.46
CA ASN A 575 4.83 -13.64 -9.09
C ASN A 575 5.02 -13.24 -7.61
N HIS A 576 4.00 -12.64 -6.99
CA HIS A 576 4.02 -12.21 -5.58
C HIS A 576 3.42 -13.22 -4.62
N GLU A 577 2.96 -14.38 -5.08
CA GLU A 577 2.30 -15.37 -4.22
C GLU A 577 3.24 -15.83 -3.10
N ARG A 578 2.74 -15.79 -1.86
CA ARG A 578 3.30 -16.48 -0.70
C ARG A 578 2.22 -17.33 -0.07
N VAL A 579 2.39 -18.64 -0.09
CA VAL A 579 1.35 -19.56 0.39
C VAL A 579 1.17 -19.45 1.90
N HIS A 580 2.27 -19.34 2.62
CA HIS A 580 2.29 -19.23 4.09
C HIS A 580 3.11 -18.02 4.50
N GLU A 581 2.59 -17.24 5.44
CA GLU A 581 3.31 -16.11 6.03
C GLU A 581 3.00 -16.00 7.52
N PHE A 582 4.06 -15.92 8.34
CA PHE A 582 4.02 -15.70 9.78
C PHE A 582 4.64 -14.33 10.07
N ASN A 583 3.93 -13.50 10.80
CA ASN A 583 4.38 -12.18 11.22
C ASN A 583 4.35 -12.05 12.74
N LEU A 584 5.41 -11.50 13.31
CA LEU A 584 5.50 -11.14 14.72
C LEU A 584 5.93 -9.69 14.83
N VAL A 585 5.26 -8.91 15.66
CA VAL A 585 5.72 -7.61 16.12
C VAL A 585 5.55 -7.57 17.63
N ALA A 586 6.63 -7.28 18.35
CA ALA A 586 6.64 -7.22 19.80
C ALA A 586 7.36 -5.96 20.29
N THR A 587 6.80 -5.31 21.29
CA THR A 587 7.36 -4.14 21.96
C THR A 587 7.37 -4.41 23.45
N TRP A 588 8.57 -4.38 24.06
CA TRP A 588 8.78 -4.60 25.47
C TRP A 588 9.29 -3.34 26.15
N GLN A 589 8.47 -2.76 27.00
CA GLN A 589 8.86 -1.66 27.88
C GLN A 589 9.64 -2.23 29.08
N ALA A 590 10.93 -2.50 28.91
CA ALA A 590 11.78 -3.12 29.92
C ALA A 590 12.01 -2.19 31.12
N LEU A 591 12.26 -0.91 30.85
CA LEU A 591 12.48 0.13 31.87
C LEU A 591 11.69 1.38 31.48
N LYS A 592 11.52 2.31 32.43
CA LYS A 592 10.83 3.60 32.19
C LYS A 592 11.32 4.36 30.95
N ARG A 593 12.55 4.12 30.51
CA ARG A 593 13.22 4.85 29.43
C ARG A 593 13.80 3.95 28.36
N VAL A 594 13.63 2.64 28.49
CA VAL A 594 14.18 1.67 27.54
C VAL A 594 13.06 0.79 27.05
N THR A 595 12.86 0.84 25.74
CA THR A 595 11.87 0.01 25.02
C THR A 595 12.63 -0.83 24.01
N PHE A 596 12.51 -2.15 24.11
CA PHE A 596 12.97 -3.08 23.10
C PHE A 596 11.83 -3.41 22.15
N THR A 597 12.15 -3.54 20.89
CA THR A 597 11.19 -3.90 19.86
C THR A 597 11.76 -4.97 18.94
N CYS A 598 10.90 -5.88 18.49
CA CYS A 598 11.26 -6.96 17.57
C CYS A 598 10.17 -7.10 16.52
N SER A 599 10.59 -7.31 15.29
CA SER A 599 9.69 -7.66 14.18
C SER A 599 10.27 -8.87 13.46
N ALA A 600 9.47 -9.89 13.20
CA ALA A 600 9.91 -11.08 12.49
C ALA A 600 8.91 -11.46 11.40
N VAL A 601 9.44 -11.91 10.26
CA VAL A 601 8.68 -12.41 9.12
C VAL A 601 9.27 -13.74 8.68
N PHE A 602 8.42 -14.77 8.59
CA PHE A 602 8.75 -16.07 8.03
C PHE A 602 7.68 -16.41 6.99
N ALA A 603 8.09 -16.54 5.72
CA ALA A 603 7.13 -16.74 4.64
C ALA A 603 7.64 -17.73 3.59
N SER A 604 6.72 -18.36 2.88
CA SER A 604 7.04 -19.18 1.71
C SER A 604 7.78 -18.34 0.67
N GLY A 605 8.69 -18.95 -0.06
CA GLY A 605 9.36 -18.31 -1.19
C GLY A 605 8.38 -17.95 -2.31
N THR A 606 8.65 -16.86 -3.00
CA THR A 606 7.86 -16.44 -4.17
C THR A 606 8.13 -17.35 -5.37
N PRO A 607 7.15 -17.51 -6.28
CA PRO A 607 7.33 -18.28 -7.51
C PRO A 607 8.32 -17.62 -8.47
N PHE A 608 8.98 -18.42 -9.26
CA PHE A 608 9.81 -17.97 -10.39
C PHE A 608 9.86 -19.01 -11.50
N THR A 609 10.21 -18.58 -12.70
CA THR A 609 10.43 -19.45 -13.86
C THR A 609 11.88 -19.86 -13.92
N SER A 610 12.17 -21.16 -13.78
CA SER A 610 13.52 -21.73 -13.91
C SER A 610 13.81 -22.12 -15.35
N ALA A 611 15.07 -22.06 -15.76
CA ALA A 611 15.50 -22.74 -16.96
C ALA A 611 15.68 -24.23 -16.68
N ASP A 612 15.08 -25.08 -17.50
CA ASP A 612 15.14 -26.53 -17.38
C ASP A 612 16.32 -27.10 -18.17
N GLU A 613 16.67 -26.48 -19.30
CA GLU A 613 17.74 -26.94 -20.20
C GLU A 613 18.55 -25.78 -20.73
N PHE A 614 19.83 -26.07 -21.09
CA PHE A 614 20.74 -25.12 -21.69
C PHE A 614 21.35 -25.72 -22.94
N TYR A 615 21.39 -24.94 -24.02
CA TYR A 615 21.96 -25.30 -25.28
C TYR A 615 23.10 -24.35 -25.65
N LEU A 616 24.16 -24.87 -26.26
CA LEU A 616 25.19 -24.06 -26.90
C LEU A 616 24.77 -23.84 -28.36
N MET A 617 24.47 -22.59 -28.73
CA MET A 617 24.17 -22.20 -30.09
C MET A 617 25.11 -21.09 -30.53
N ASN A 618 25.92 -21.35 -31.56
CA ASN A 618 26.88 -20.38 -32.10
C ASN A 618 27.80 -19.74 -31.04
N GLY A 619 28.26 -20.53 -30.05
CA GLY A 619 29.10 -20.05 -28.96
C GLY A 619 28.37 -19.33 -27.82
N TYR A 620 27.05 -19.18 -27.90
CA TYR A 620 26.20 -18.60 -26.85
C TYR A 620 25.43 -19.69 -26.11
N VAL A 621 25.27 -19.49 -24.81
CA VAL A 621 24.41 -20.33 -23.99
C VAL A 621 22.98 -19.82 -24.10
N VAL A 622 22.10 -20.61 -24.65
CA VAL A 622 20.64 -20.35 -24.76
C VAL A 622 19.94 -21.18 -23.71
N ALA A 623 19.09 -20.55 -22.90
CA ALA A 623 18.29 -21.21 -21.88
C ALA A 623 16.89 -21.55 -22.43
N GLN A 624 16.47 -22.78 -22.22
CA GLN A 624 15.05 -23.18 -22.38
C GLN A 624 14.38 -23.11 -21.03
N TYR A 625 13.39 -22.24 -20.91
CA TYR A 625 12.64 -22.07 -19.68
C TYR A 625 11.56 -23.13 -19.53
N GLY A 626 11.40 -23.62 -18.29
CA GLY A 626 10.36 -24.56 -17.89
C GLY A 626 8.99 -23.88 -17.72
N LYS A 627 8.15 -24.48 -16.88
CA LYS A 627 6.81 -23.94 -16.60
C LYS A 627 6.88 -22.54 -15.99
N HIS A 628 6.02 -21.66 -16.49
CA HIS A 628 5.91 -20.29 -15.95
C HIS A 628 5.57 -20.32 -14.46
N ASN A 629 6.40 -19.68 -13.63
CA ASN A 629 6.31 -19.71 -12.17
C ASN A 629 6.23 -21.12 -11.55
N GLY A 630 6.84 -22.10 -12.20
CA GLY A 630 6.79 -23.52 -11.78
C GLY A 630 7.68 -23.86 -10.58
N CYS A 631 8.63 -22.99 -10.23
CA CYS A 631 9.55 -23.16 -9.11
C CYS A 631 9.32 -22.10 -8.04
N HIS A 632 9.81 -22.34 -6.82
CA HIS A 632 9.73 -21.39 -5.71
C HIS A 632 11.12 -21.07 -5.17
N LEU A 633 11.33 -19.81 -4.80
CA LEU A 633 12.51 -19.40 -4.03
C LEU A 633 12.48 -20.07 -2.64
N PRO A 634 13.61 -20.14 -1.93
CA PRO A 634 13.66 -20.60 -0.55
C PRO A 634 12.76 -19.76 0.36
N TRP A 635 12.43 -20.32 1.52
CA TRP A 635 11.66 -19.60 2.55
C TRP A 635 12.33 -18.29 2.91
N TYR A 636 11.56 -17.21 2.85
CA TYR A 636 11.95 -15.88 3.28
C TYR A 636 11.98 -15.82 4.80
N LYS A 637 13.05 -15.28 5.37
CA LYS A 637 13.25 -15.14 6.81
C LYS A 637 13.84 -13.77 7.10
N ARG A 638 13.25 -13.03 8.03
CA ARG A 638 13.81 -11.77 8.50
C ARG A 638 13.43 -11.53 9.94
N VAL A 639 14.38 -11.06 10.74
CA VAL A 639 14.16 -10.59 12.10
C VAL A 639 14.85 -9.26 12.26
N ASP A 640 14.09 -8.25 12.64
CA ASP A 640 14.57 -6.90 12.92
C ASP A 640 14.43 -6.62 14.41
N MET A 641 15.43 -6.02 15.01
CA MET A 641 15.46 -5.68 16.44
C MET A 641 15.80 -4.20 16.61
N ALA A 642 15.21 -3.55 17.61
CA ALA A 642 15.61 -2.20 17.98
C ALA A 642 15.47 -1.95 19.49
N ALA A 643 16.25 -0.97 19.96
CA ALA A 643 16.17 -0.43 21.29
C ALA A 643 16.01 1.10 21.21
N ASN A 644 14.96 1.59 21.84
CA ASN A 644 14.73 3.02 22.03
C ASN A 644 15.13 3.40 23.46
N VAL A 645 16.05 4.36 23.62
CA VAL A 645 16.56 4.81 24.90
C VAL A 645 16.30 6.30 25.08
N ASP A 646 15.33 6.64 25.92
CA ASP A 646 15.06 8.04 26.31
C ASP A 646 16.09 8.51 27.33
N LEU A 647 16.73 9.64 27.07
CA LEU A 647 17.71 10.22 28.00
C LEU A 647 17.01 10.97 29.14
N LYS A 648 17.73 11.12 30.25
CA LYS A 648 17.22 11.78 31.47
C LYS A 648 17.00 13.27 31.21
N GLN A 649 15.78 13.75 31.44
CA GLN A 649 15.46 15.19 31.35
C GLN A 649 15.70 15.89 32.67
N LYS A 650 16.21 17.12 32.63
CA LYS A 650 16.10 18.06 33.75
C LYS A 650 14.63 18.51 33.85
N ARG A 651 14.08 18.55 35.07
CA ARG A 651 12.66 18.75 35.41
C ARG A 651 11.96 19.99 34.78
N GLN A 652 12.71 20.90 34.16
CA GLN A 652 12.22 22.16 33.57
C GLN A 652 12.28 22.22 32.04
N ARG A 653 12.73 21.18 31.33
CA ARG A 653 12.84 21.22 29.87
C ARG A 653 11.70 20.45 29.20
N HIS A 654 11.03 21.07 28.24
CA HIS A 654 9.96 20.48 27.45
C HIS A 654 10.47 19.55 26.33
N PHE A 655 11.78 19.38 26.20
CA PHE A 655 12.40 18.55 25.16
C PHE A 655 12.66 17.13 25.64
N ARG A 656 12.10 16.13 24.96
CA ARG A 656 12.44 14.73 25.10
C ARG A 656 13.49 14.37 24.04
N HIS A 657 14.57 13.71 24.41
CA HIS A 657 15.58 13.28 23.46
C HIS A 657 16.11 11.90 23.80
N GLY A 658 16.66 11.21 22.81
CA GLY A 658 17.15 9.86 23.02
C GLY A 658 17.79 9.27 21.78
N PHE A 659 18.08 7.98 21.87
CA PHE A 659 18.70 7.22 20.80
C PHE A 659 17.79 6.06 20.40
N ASN A 660 17.75 5.79 19.11
CA ASN A 660 17.28 4.53 18.57
C ASN A 660 18.48 3.77 18.02
N VAL A 661 18.64 2.54 18.45
CA VAL A 661 19.63 1.59 17.90
C VAL A 661 18.84 0.47 17.30
N SER A 662 19.03 0.17 16.02
CA SER A 662 18.30 -0.88 15.33
C SER A 662 19.23 -1.77 14.51
N LEU A 663 18.80 -3.00 14.33
CA LEU A 663 19.49 -4.02 13.57
C LEU A 663 18.49 -4.66 12.61
N PHE A 664 18.61 -4.30 11.34
CA PHE A 664 17.79 -4.89 10.28
C PHE A 664 18.40 -6.22 9.85
N ASN A 665 17.57 -7.24 9.65
CA ASN A 665 17.97 -8.61 9.38
C ASN A 665 19.03 -9.13 10.39
N ALA A 666 18.69 -9.05 11.70
CA ALA A 666 19.60 -9.26 12.82
C ALA A 666 20.39 -10.58 12.78
N PHE A 667 19.84 -11.62 12.16
CA PHE A 667 20.48 -12.93 12.02
C PHE A 667 21.19 -13.14 10.68
N GLY A 668 21.22 -12.13 9.80
CA GLY A 668 21.90 -12.21 8.51
C GLY A 668 21.34 -13.27 7.58
N PHE A 669 20.02 -13.47 7.57
CA PHE A 669 19.39 -14.42 6.67
C PHE A 669 19.59 -14.00 5.21
N ASN A 670 20.01 -14.94 4.38
CA ASN A 670 20.19 -14.75 2.94
C ASN A 670 18.84 -15.02 2.24
N ASN A 671 18.20 -13.96 1.78
CA ASN A 671 16.95 -14.03 1.01
C ASN A 671 17.28 -13.77 -0.47
N PRO A 672 17.29 -14.78 -1.34
CA PRO A 672 17.54 -14.55 -2.75
C PRO A 672 16.35 -13.82 -3.40
N LEU A 673 16.67 -12.85 -4.27
CA LEU A 673 15.72 -12.16 -5.14
C LEU A 673 15.46 -12.96 -6.41
N PHE A 674 16.53 -13.51 -6.97
CA PHE A 674 16.53 -14.39 -8.15
C PHE A 674 17.81 -15.21 -8.18
N TYR A 675 17.84 -16.19 -9.08
CA TYR A 675 19.03 -16.97 -9.36
C TYR A 675 19.66 -16.53 -10.68
N ARG A 676 20.98 -16.29 -10.65
CA ARG A 676 21.78 -16.00 -11.84
C ARG A 676 22.54 -17.26 -12.26
N LEU A 677 22.51 -17.56 -13.54
CA LEU A 677 23.37 -18.59 -14.11
C LEU A 677 24.84 -18.13 -14.09
N ARG A 678 25.71 -18.93 -13.52
CA ARG A 678 27.16 -18.74 -13.57
C ARG A 678 27.80 -19.98 -14.19
N ILE A 679 28.72 -19.78 -15.16
CA ILE A 679 29.53 -20.82 -15.73
C ILE A 679 30.82 -20.88 -14.90
N ARG A 680 31.12 -22.04 -14.35
CA ARG A 680 32.38 -22.27 -13.64
C ARG A 680 33.52 -22.47 -14.62
N ARG A 681 34.78 -22.32 -14.15
CA ARG A 681 36.00 -22.57 -14.95
C ARG A 681 36.10 -24.02 -15.44
N ASP A 682 35.42 -24.96 -14.80
CA ASP A 682 35.30 -26.37 -15.18
C ASP A 682 34.22 -26.64 -16.24
N GLY A 683 33.54 -25.58 -16.77
CA GLY A 683 32.46 -25.68 -17.74
C GLY A 683 31.09 -26.00 -17.14
N ASN A 684 31.01 -26.28 -15.85
CA ASN A 684 29.75 -26.61 -15.19
C ASN A 684 28.88 -25.37 -14.95
N PHE A 685 27.58 -25.52 -15.16
CA PHE A 685 26.56 -24.49 -14.87
C PHE A 685 26.19 -24.52 -13.39
N ARG A 686 26.09 -23.35 -12.77
CA ARG A 686 25.60 -23.19 -11.42
C ARG A 686 24.61 -22.03 -11.31
N PHE A 687 23.46 -22.29 -10.70
CA PHE A 687 22.57 -21.22 -10.25
C PHE A 687 23.11 -20.60 -8.95
N ALA A 688 23.51 -19.34 -9.02
CA ALA A 688 23.98 -18.59 -7.87
C ALA A 688 22.86 -17.65 -7.38
N PRO A 689 22.51 -17.68 -6.08
CA PRO A 689 21.51 -16.74 -5.54
C PRO A 689 22.05 -15.32 -5.55
N VAL A 690 21.23 -14.39 -6.01
CA VAL A 690 21.49 -12.95 -5.91
C VAL A 690 20.71 -12.41 -4.72
N CYS A 691 21.44 -12.00 -3.69
CA CYS A 691 20.92 -11.41 -2.46
C CYS A 691 21.51 -10.01 -2.28
N PHE A 692 20.69 -9.02 -1.95
CA PHE A 692 21.16 -7.65 -1.75
C PHE A 692 21.66 -7.41 -0.32
N LEU A 693 20.87 -7.81 0.68
CA LEU A 693 21.21 -7.64 2.10
C LEU A 693 21.64 -8.99 2.68
N LYS A 694 22.92 -9.29 2.58
CA LYS A 694 23.50 -10.56 3.07
C LYS A 694 23.89 -10.52 4.55
N TYR A 695 24.00 -9.33 5.13
CA TYR A 695 24.52 -9.12 6.46
C TYR A 695 23.54 -8.32 7.33
N PRO A 696 23.62 -8.45 8.65
CA PRO A 696 22.91 -7.55 9.56
C PRO A 696 23.27 -6.10 9.26
N LEU A 697 22.27 -5.24 9.15
CA LEU A 697 22.46 -3.83 8.85
C LEU A 697 22.18 -3.00 10.11
N PRO A 698 23.24 -2.56 10.86
CA PRO A 698 23.07 -1.75 12.04
C PRO A 698 22.69 -0.32 11.66
N SER A 699 21.84 0.28 12.47
CA SER A 699 21.48 1.68 12.36
C SER A 699 21.39 2.31 13.73
N PHE A 700 21.80 3.57 13.80
CA PHE A 700 21.77 4.40 14.99
C PHE A 700 21.13 5.73 14.63
N SER A 701 20.18 6.21 15.39
CA SER A 701 19.65 7.56 15.21
C SER A 701 19.47 8.28 16.53
N TYR A 702 19.67 9.58 16.52
CA TYR A 702 19.41 10.49 17.62
C TYR A 702 18.16 11.30 17.34
N TYR A 703 17.25 11.35 18.30
CA TYR A 703 16.03 12.13 18.14
C TYR A 703 15.87 13.17 19.25
N ILE A 704 15.27 14.29 18.87
CA ILE A 704 14.82 15.35 19.77
C ILE A 704 13.36 15.61 19.45
N LYS A 705 12.51 15.63 20.48
CA LYS A 705 11.07 15.92 20.40
C LYS A 705 10.71 16.98 21.43
N TYR A 706 9.91 17.97 20.94
CA TYR A 706 9.35 19.05 21.76
C TYR A 706 7.86 18.84 21.97
#